data_b26fa1c1e00dc1a757b77f202323935a
#
_entry.id   b26fa1c1e00dc1a757b77f202323935a
#
_cell.length_a   1.000
_cell.length_b   1.000
_cell.length_c   1.000
_cell.angle_alpha   90.00
_cell.angle_beta   90.00
_cell.angle_gamma   90.00
#
_symmetry.space_group_name_H-M   'P 1'
#
loop_
_entity.id
_entity.type
_entity.pdbx_description
1 polymer ?
#
loop_
_entity_poly.entity_id
_entity_poly.type
_entity_poly.pdbx_seq_one_letter_code
_entity_poly.pdbx_strand_id
1 'polypeptide(L)'
;MILNGQTRFYILKSASYGNTLWGNSLNDPAQWEFVGTDKNKAVQTVKDRILAGRAKQPVIFHGQLTGNMDVTIPQLPGGRKVILDGSVNLPEGTLSEDSGTLIFQGHPVIHASVSGSAPVSLNQKDWENRQFIMKTLSLKDADFHLSRNASLNSDIKSDNSHITLGSDRVFVDKNDGTGNYVILEEGTSVPDTVNDRSQYEGNITLDHNSTLDIGSRFTGGIEAYDSAVSITSPDVLLTAPGAFAGSSLTVHDGGHLTALNGLFSDGHIQAGKNSKITLSGTPVKDTANQYAPAVYLTDGYDLTGDNATLEITRGAHASGDIHASAASTVTIGSDTPAELASAETTASAFAGSLLEGYNAAFNGAITGGRADVSMHNALWTLGGDSAIHTLTVRNSRISSEGDRTFRTLTVNKLDATGSDFVLRTDLKNADKINVTEKATGSDNSLNVNFMKDPAQGQSLNIPLVTAPAGTSAEMFKAGTRMIGFSRVTPTLHVDTSGGNTKWILDGFKAEADKAAAAKADSFMNAGYKNFMTEVNNLNKRMGDLRDTNGDAGAWARIMSGAGSADGGYSDNYTHVQVGFDKKHELDGVDLFTGVTMTYTDSSADSHAFSGKTKSVGGGLYASALFESGAYIDLIGKYIHHDNDYTGNFAGLGTKHYNTHSWYAGAETGYRYHLTEETFIEPQAELVYGAVSGKTFRWKDGDMDLSMKNRDFSPLIGRTGIELGKTFSGKDWSVTARAGTSWQFDLLNNGETVLRDASGEKRIKGEK
;
A
#
# COMPACT_ATOMS: atom_id res chain seq x y z
N MET A 1 28.27 -35.93 6.58
CA MET A 1 29.42 -35.52 7.42
C MET A 1 30.52 -34.98 6.53
N ILE A 2 31.05 -33.82 6.82
CA ILE A 2 32.21 -33.25 6.07
C ILE A 2 33.45 -33.53 6.94
N LEU A 3 34.37 -34.35 6.43
CA LEU A 3 35.68 -34.60 7.05
C LEU A 3 36.76 -34.25 6.00
N ASN A 4 37.68 -33.37 6.36
CA ASN A 4 38.76 -32.90 5.51
C ASN A 4 38.28 -32.31 4.16
N GLY A 5 37.20 -31.54 4.16
CA GLY A 5 36.65 -30.86 2.97
C GLY A 5 35.92 -31.78 1.99
N GLN A 6 35.77 -33.08 2.28
CA GLN A 6 34.99 -34.02 1.47
C GLN A 6 33.71 -34.45 2.17
N THR A 7 32.60 -34.40 1.45
CA THR A 7 31.31 -34.93 1.95
C THR A 7 31.36 -36.45 1.92
N ARG A 8 31.12 -37.07 3.08
CA ARG A 8 31.09 -38.54 3.24
C ARG A 8 29.71 -39.01 3.61
N PHE A 9 29.21 -40.03 2.95
CA PHE A 9 27.93 -40.66 3.19
C PHE A 9 28.06 -41.95 3.97
N TYR A 10 27.22 -42.13 4.99
CA TYR A 10 27.21 -43.28 5.84
C TYR A 10 25.81 -43.86 5.95
N ILE A 11 25.71 -45.19 6.08
CA ILE A 11 24.47 -45.92 6.35
C ILE A 11 24.64 -46.74 7.64
N LEU A 12 23.58 -46.87 8.42
CA LEU A 12 23.54 -47.69 9.61
C LEU A 12 23.69 -49.16 9.25
N LYS A 13 24.67 -49.87 9.84
CA LYS A 13 25.05 -51.27 9.50
C LYS A 13 24.01 -52.30 9.91
N SER A 14 23.27 -52.08 11.01
CA SER A 14 22.37 -53.08 11.54
C SER A 14 20.94 -52.58 11.60
N ALA A 15 20.13 -52.97 10.66
CA ALA A 15 18.69 -53.06 10.79
C ALA A 15 18.36 -54.54 11.10
N SER A 16 18.84 -55.08 12.20
CA SER A 16 18.59 -56.47 12.54
C SER A 16 17.18 -56.72 13.07
N TYR A 17 16.39 -55.70 13.29
CA TYR A 17 15.01 -55.84 13.73
C TYR A 17 14.10 -54.99 12.84
N GLY A 18 13.48 -55.65 11.91
CA GLY A 18 12.42 -55.20 11.03
C GLY A 18 12.30 -53.70 10.87
N ASN A 19 12.44 -53.08 9.88
CA ASN A 19 12.13 -51.70 9.43
C ASN A 19 12.46 -50.51 10.34
N THR A 20 13.12 -50.74 11.52
CA THR A 20 13.49 -49.66 12.46
C THR A 20 14.98 -49.37 12.37
N LEU A 21 15.32 -48.12 12.09
CA LEU A 21 16.70 -47.66 12.06
C LEU A 21 16.98 -46.88 13.35
N TRP A 22 17.72 -47.46 14.30
CA TRP A 22 18.16 -46.78 15.53
C TRP A 22 19.38 -45.91 15.21
N GLY A 23 19.30 -44.62 15.51
CA GLY A 23 20.41 -43.70 15.31
C GLY A 23 21.09 -43.37 16.63
N ASN A 24 22.29 -43.90 16.82
CA ASN A 24 23.23 -43.34 17.78
C ASN A 24 24.18 -42.39 17.06
N SER A 25 24.88 -41.56 17.80
CA SER A 25 25.83 -40.59 17.31
C SER A 25 26.64 -41.08 16.10
N LEU A 26 26.74 -40.28 15.06
CA LEU A 26 27.61 -40.50 13.87
C LEU A 26 29.09 -40.77 14.23
N ASN A 27 29.47 -40.65 15.51
CA ASN A 27 30.79 -40.84 16.02
C ASN A 27 31.13 -42.32 16.41
N ASP A 28 30.17 -43.26 16.27
CA ASP A 28 30.44 -44.68 16.50
C ASP A 28 30.62 -45.41 15.15
N PRO A 29 31.87 -45.62 14.70
CA PRO A 29 32.17 -46.29 13.43
C PRO A 29 31.76 -47.76 13.41
N ALA A 30 31.45 -48.36 14.55
CA ALA A 30 30.99 -49.75 14.62
C ALA A 30 29.55 -49.90 14.08
N GLN A 31 28.75 -48.86 14.13
CA GLN A 31 27.34 -48.87 13.74
C GLN A 31 27.09 -48.33 12.34
N TRP A 32 28.06 -47.65 11.74
CA TRP A 32 27.89 -46.99 10.46
C TRP A 32 28.77 -47.57 9.36
N GLU A 33 28.15 -47.84 8.18
CA GLU A 33 28.86 -48.26 6.99
C GLU A 33 29.11 -47.03 6.11
N PHE A 34 30.38 -46.80 5.81
CA PHE A 34 30.77 -45.78 4.83
C PHE A 34 30.43 -46.25 3.44
N VAL A 35 29.57 -45.53 2.73
CA VAL A 35 29.15 -45.88 1.37
C VAL A 35 29.82 -45.05 0.30
N GLY A 36 30.73 -44.17 0.65
CA GLY A 36 31.55 -43.41 -0.29
C GLY A 36 31.34 -41.91 -0.19
N THR A 37 31.94 -41.22 -1.15
CA THR A 37 31.81 -39.77 -1.33
C THR A 37 30.83 -39.42 -2.45
N ASP A 38 30.28 -40.40 -3.14
CA ASP A 38 29.30 -40.25 -4.23
C ASP A 38 27.87 -40.19 -3.62
N LYS A 39 27.25 -39.04 -3.76
CA LYS A 39 25.88 -38.78 -3.28
C LYS A 39 24.86 -39.74 -3.90
N ASN A 40 24.93 -39.97 -5.20
CA ASN A 40 23.94 -40.78 -5.90
C ASN A 40 24.04 -42.25 -5.50
N LYS A 41 25.25 -42.75 -5.28
CA LYS A 41 25.49 -44.13 -4.82
C LYS A 41 25.04 -44.33 -3.39
N ALA A 42 25.26 -43.33 -2.50
CA ALA A 42 24.77 -43.36 -1.12
C ALA A 42 23.25 -43.35 -1.08
N VAL A 43 22.62 -42.48 -1.87
CA VAL A 43 21.16 -42.40 -1.99
C VAL A 43 20.60 -43.71 -2.55
N GLN A 44 21.22 -44.30 -3.56
CA GLN A 44 20.77 -45.57 -4.12
C GLN A 44 20.88 -46.71 -3.10
N THR A 45 21.97 -46.78 -2.34
CA THR A 45 22.13 -47.80 -1.29
C THR A 45 21.09 -47.66 -0.18
N VAL A 46 20.72 -46.41 0.20
CA VAL A 46 19.60 -46.16 1.13
C VAL A 46 18.30 -46.63 0.50
N LYS A 47 18.02 -46.28 -0.75
CA LYS A 47 16.85 -46.74 -1.48
C LYS A 47 16.72 -48.28 -1.49
N ASP A 48 17.79 -48.99 -1.85
CA ASP A 48 17.78 -50.44 -1.97
C ASP A 48 17.54 -51.12 -0.63
N ARG A 49 18.06 -50.58 0.46
CA ARG A 49 17.82 -51.12 1.84
C ARG A 49 16.43 -50.81 2.36
N ILE A 50 15.88 -49.64 2.08
CA ILE A 50 14.49 -49.28 2.42
C ILE A 50 13.52 -50.18 1.64
N LEU A 51 13.83 -50.50 0.37
CA LEU A 51 13.01 -51.39 -0.47
C LEU A 51 13.06 -52.86 -0.05
N ALA A 52 14.11 -53.35 0.60
CA ALA A 52 14.27 -54.70 1.07
C ALA A 52 13.41 -55.06 2.31
N GLY A 53 12.76 -54.09 2.93
CA GLY A 53 11.91 -54.30 4.11
C GLY A 53 10.51 -54.84 3.80
N ARG A 54 9.88 -55.51 4.79
CA ARG A 54 8.58 -56.21 4.62
C ARG A 54 7.44 -55.33 4.10
N ALA A 55 6.69 -55.85 3.14
CA ALA A 55 5.77 -55.13 2.23
C ALA A 55 4.53 -54.40 2.81
N LYS A 56 4.31 -54.32 4.12
CA LYS A 56 3.11 -53.70 4.72
C LYS A 56 3.32 -52.86 5.99
N GLN A 57 4.53 -52.77 6.53
CA GLN A 57 4.77 -52.01 7.77
C GLN A 57 5.40 -50.67 7.48
N PRO A 58 5.14 -49.62 8.29
CA PRO A 58 5.81 -48.32 8.15
C PRO A 58 7.34 -48.46 8.30
N VAL A 59 8.10 -47.59 7.72
CA VAL A 59 9.54 -47.49 7.92
C VAL A 59 9.82 -46.32 8.84
N ILE A 60 10.39 -46.59 10.03
CA ILE A 60 10.74 -45.55 10.99
C ILE A 60 12.24 -45.29 10.92
N PHE A 61 12.62 -44.04 10.78
CA PHE A 61 14.00 -43.58 10.80
C PHE A 61 14.29 -42.79 12.08
N HIS A 62 15.08 -43.40 12.99
CA HIS A 62 15.48 -42.83 14.27
C HIS A 62 16.81 -42.05 14.23
N GLY A 63 17.45 -41.99 13.06
CA GLY A 63 18.80 -41.42 12.88
C GLY A 63 18.81 -39.91 12.81
N GLN A 64 20.02 -39.38 12.65
CA GLN A 64 20.25 -37.97 12.37
C GLN A 64 20.54 -37.76 10.87
N LEU A 65 19.80 -36.89 10.23
CA LEU A 65 20.04 -36.47 8.84
C LEU A 65 20.54 -35.02 8.86
N THR A 66 21.84 -34.83 8.64
CA THR A 66 22.46 -33.50 8.73
C THR A 66 23.38 -33.24 7.56
N GLY A 67 23.37 -31.99 7.08
CA GLY A 67 24.26 -31.52 6.01
C GLY A 67 23.57 -30.57 5.04
N ASN A 68 24.33 -30.14 4.03
CA ASN A 68 23.82 -29.26 2.97
C ASN A 68 23.60 -30.09 1.70
N MET A 69 22.61 -30.97 1.70
CA MET A 69 22.32 -31.86 0.59
C MET A 69 20.81 -32.00 0.38
N ASP A 70 20.41 -32.25 -0.86
CA ASP A 70 19.06 -32.64 -1.18
C ASP A 70 18.86 -34.13 -0.96
N VAL A 71 17.72 -34.48 -0.38
CA VAL A 71 17.35 -35.85 -0.07
C VAL A 71 16.00 -36.14 -0.73
N THR A 72 15.89 -37.22 -1.47
CA THR A 72 14.63 -37.69 -2.03
C THR A 72 14.23 -38.98 -1.34
N ILE A 73 13.03 -39.02 -0.80
CA ILE A 73 12.43 -40.22 -0.24
C ILE A 73 11.81 -41.01 -1.40
N PRO A 74 12.26 -42.26 -1.66
CA PRO A 74 11.73 -43.01 -2.77
C PRO A 74 10.34 -43.57 -2.46
N GLN A 75 9.49 -43.67 -3.46
CA GLN A 75 8.22 -44.37 -3.33
C GLN A 75 8.45 -45.81 -2.86
N LEU A 76 7.84 -46.17 -1.75
CA LEU A 76 7.95 -47.51 -1.20
C LEU A 76 6.88 -48.46 -1.78
N PRO A 77 7.22 -49.73 -2.09
CA PRO A 77 6.26 -50.68 -2.56
C PRO A 77 5.09 -50.89 -1.58
N GLY A 78 3.87 -50.94 -2.12
CA GLY A 78 2.67 -51.15 -1.33
C GLY A 78 2.16 -49.93 -0.55
N GLY A 79 2.62 -48.70 -0.87
CA GLY A 79 2.16 -47.46 -0.23
C GLY A 79 2.59 -47.36 1.24
N ARG A 80 3.77 -47.85 1.58
CA ARG A 80 4.30 -47.85 2.96
C ARG A 80 4.58 -46.42 3.41
N LYS A 81 4.26 -46.15 4.69
CA LYS A 81 4.51 -44.87 5.34
C LYS A 81 5.99 -44.75 5.76
N VAL A 82 6.56 -43.57 5.57
CA VAL A 82 7.90 -43.20 6.06
C VAL A 82 7.75 -42.28 7.26
N ILE A 83 8.36 -42.65 8.39
CA ILE A 83 8.31 -41.93 9.64
C ILE A 83 9.70 -41.47 10.01
N LEU A 84 9.86 -40.17 10.21
CA LEU A 84 11.09 -39.60 10.75
C LEU A 84 10.83 -39.16 12.19
N ASP A 85 11.49 -39.79 13.18
CA ASP A 85 11.46 -39.42 14.61
C ASP A 85 12.88 -39.13 15.13
N GLY A 86 13.86 -39.16 14.26
CA GLY A 86 15.20 -38.64 14.50
C GLY A 86 15.28 -37.13 14.23
N SER A 87 16.46 -36.55 14.30
CA SER A 87 16.65 -35.14 13.94
C SER A 87 16.99 -34.95 12.46
N VAL A 88 16.37 -33.94 11.83
CA VAL A 88 16.70 -33.52 10.49
C VAL A 88 17.21 -32.09 10.53
N ASN A 89 18.39 -31.84 9.99
CA ASN A 89 19.01 -30.52 9.92
C ASN A 89 19.71 -30.35 8.57
N LEU A 90 18.95 -29.87 7.59
CA LEU A 90 19.36 -29.63 6.19
C LEU A 90 19.14 -28.16 5.80
N PRO A 91 19.81 -27.19 6.46
CA PRO A 91 19.47 -25.78 6.37
C PRO A 91 19.53 -25.19 4.95
N GLU A 92 20.30 -25.80 4.06
CA GLU A 92 20.40 -25.42 2.65
C GLU A 92 19.91 -26.53 1.70
N GLY A 93 19.36 -27.62 2.24
CA GLY A 93 18.93 -28.78 1.47
C GLY A 93 17.42 -28.86 1.29
N THR A 94 17.00 -29.59 0.25
CA THR A 94 15.62 -29.95 -0.03
C THR A 94 15.37 -31.39 0.38
N LEU A 95 14.29 -31.63 1.12
CA LEU A 95 13.74 -32.97 1.32
C LEU A 95 12.52 -33.14 0.41
N SER A 96 12.52 -34.19 -0.41
CA SER A 96 11.45 -34.44 -1.37
C SER A 96 10.77 -35.76 -1.10
N GLU A 97 9.44 -35.79 -1.14
CA GLU A 97 8.59 -36.97 -1.15
C GLU A 97 7.72 -36.97 -2.39
N ASP A 98 7.73 -38.09 -3.12
CA ASP A 98 6.93 -38.28 -4.32
C ASP A 98 6.05 -39.52 -4.16
N SER A 99 4.74 -39.31 -4.13
CA SER A 99 3.70 -40.35 -4.11
C SER A 99 3.73 -41.29 -2.90
N GLY A 100 3.97 -40.75 -1.69
CA GLY A 100 3.98 -41.55 -0.47
C GLY A 100 3.36 -40.85 0.74
N THR A 101 3.42 -41.50 1.90
CA THR A 101 3.06 -40.89 3.19
C THR A 101 4.33 -40.62 4.00
N LEU A 102 4.55 -39.37 4.36
CA LEU A 102 5.69 -38.92 5.15
C LEU A 102 5.19 -38.35 6.49
N ILE A 103 5.74 -38.82 7.59
CA ILE A 103 5.36 -38.37 8.94
C ILE A 103 6.60 -37.89 9.69
N PHE A 104 6.55 -36.67 10.18
CA PHE A 104 7.53 -36.14 11.14
C PHE A 104 6.92 -36.15 12.53
N GLN A 105 7.56 -36.83 13.45
CA GLN A 105 7.09 -36.95 14.83
C GLN A 105 8.22 -36.80 15.87
N GLY A 106 7.85 -36.49 17.13
CA GLY A 106 8.78 -36.55 18.25
C GLY A 106 9.22 -37.99 18.53
N HIS A 107 10.40 -38.14 19.15
CA HIS A 107 10.90 -39.46 19.51
C HIS A 107 10.20 -40.00 20.77
N PRO A 108 9.55 -41.17 20.70
CA PRO A 108 8.95 -41.78 21.89
C PRO A 108 10.03 -42.33 22.80
N VAL A 109 9.99 -41.94 24.08
CA VAL A 109 10.87 -42.49 25.13
C VAL A 109 10.08 -43.51 25.94
N ILE A 110 10.20 -44.77 25.58
CA ILE A 110 9.49 -45.85 26.26
C ILE A 110 10.38 -46.43 27.36
N HIS A 111 10.00 -46.18 28.63
CA HIS A 111 10.75 -46.66 29.78
C HIS A 111 10.39 -48.10 30.22
N ALA A 112 9.42 -48.75 29.60
CA ALA A 112 9.00 -50.10 29.93
C ALA A 112 8.64 -50.89 28.66
N SER A 113 8.88 -52.21 28.71
CA SER A 113 8.42 -53.13 27.66
C SER A 113 6.91 -53.16 27.63
N VAL A 114 6.31 -52.73 26.50
CA VAL A 114 4.86 -52.80 26.28
C VAL A 114 4.52 -54.17 25.76
N SER A 115 4.02 -55.03 26.67
CA SER A 115 3.52 -56.35 26.31
C SER A 115 1.97 -56.34 26.27
N GLY A 116 1.38 -56.82 25.18
CA GLY A 116 -0.07 -56.97 25.05
C GLY A 116 -0.74 -56.10 23.97
N SER A 117 -2.03 -56.38 23.73
CA SER A 117 -2.85 -55.68 22.74
C SER A 117 -3.57 -54.44 23.24
N ALA A 118 -3.23 -53.98 24.47
CA ALA A 118 -3.82 -52.74 25.01
C ALA A 118 -3.22 -51.50 24.31
N PRO A 119 -4.03 -50.47 24.07
CA PRO A 119 -3.52 -49.21 23.56
C PRO A 119 -2.47 -48.61 24.52
N VAL A 120 -1.35 -48.18 23.99
CA VAL A 120 -0.29 -47.52 24.75
C VAL A 120 -0.75 -46.10 25.03
N SER A 121 -1.00 -45.76 26.27
CA SER A 121 -1.20 -44.40 26.70
C SER A 121 0.15 -43.76 26.99
N LEU A 122 0.60 -42.85 26.15
CA LEU A 122 1.82 -42.07 26.35
C LEU A 122 1.43 -40.70 26.91
N ASN A 123 2.16 -40.25 27.92
CA ASN A 123 2.00 -38.92 28.49
C ASN A 123 3.16 -38.02 28.01
N GLN A 124 3.09 -36.72 28.30
CA GLN A 124 4.09 -35.73 27.84
C GLN A 124 5.55 -36.08 28.18
N LYS A 125 5.79 -36.84 29.29
CA LYS A 125 7.13 -37.24 29.73
C LYS A 125 7.70 -38.36 28.86
N ASP A 126 6.87 -39.03 28.10
CA ASP A 126 7.25 -40.19 27.29
C ASP A 126 7.68 -39.77 25.87
N TRP A 127 7.76 -38.48 25.60
CA TRP A 127 8.12 -37.93 24.30
C TRP A 127 9.28 -36.94 24.40
N GLU A 128 10.29 -37.12 23.56
CA GLU A 128 11.26 -36.07 23.24
C GLU A 128 10.80 -35.30 22.03
N ASN A 129 10.72 -33.97 22.13
CA ASN A 129 10.46 -33.13 20.99
C ASN A 129 11.56 -33.26 19.94
N ARG A 130 11.18 -33.32 18.68
CA ARG A 130 12.10 -33.27 17.57
C ARG A 130 11.88 -32.01 16.76
N GLN A 131 12.99 -31.41 16.37
CA GLN A 131 13.01 -30.26 15.46
C GLN A 131 13.53 -30.71 14.12
N PHE A 132 12.75 -30.43 13.10
CA PHE A 132 13.06 -30.68 11.71
C PHE A 132 13.38 -29.35 11.05
N ILE A 133 14.60 -29.22 10.51
CA ILE A 133 15.06 -27.99 9.86
C ILE A 133 15.52 -28.37 8.45
N MET A 134 14.95 -27.70 7.43
CA MET A 134 15.40 -27.80 6.05
C MET A 134 15.05 -26.52 5.30
N LYS A 135 15.73 -26.28 4.20
CA LYS A 135 15.39 -25.12 3.35
C LYS A 135 14.03 -25.30 2.71
N THR A 136 13.78 -26.47 2.13
CA THR A 136 12.51 -26.76 1.45
C THR A 136 12.09 -28.21 1.68
N LEU A 137 10.83 -28.41 1.99
CA LEU A 137 10.14 -29.70 1.89
C LEU A 137 9.30 -29.67 0.60
N SER A 138 9.63 -30.56 -0.34
CA SER A 138 8.94 -30.66 -1.62
C SER A 138 8.07 -31.93 -1.64
N LEU A 139 6.78 -31.74 -1.84
CA LEU A 139 5.76 -32.80 -1.80
C LEU A 139 5.04 -32.85 -3.16
N LYS A 140 4.97 -34.06 -3.71
CA LYS A 140 4.23 -34.31 -4.94
C LYS A 140 3.41 -35.58 -4.83
N ASP A 141 2.12 -35.49 -5.12
CA ASP A 141 1.20 -36.63 -4.97
C ASP A 141 1.34 -37.33 -3.59
N ALA A 142 1.68 -36.57 -2.54
CA ALA A 142 2.11 -37.08 -1.23
C ALA A 142 1.12 -36.76 -0.12
N ASP A 143 1.17 -37.56 0.96
CA ASP A 143 0.44 -37.33 2.21
C ASP A 143 1.45 -37.06 3.32
N PHE A 144 1.52 -35.79 3.79
CA PHE A 144 2.49 -35.36 4.80
C PHE A 144 1.81 -35.02 6.12
N HIS A 145 2.38 -35.52 7.20
CA HIS A 145 1.93 -35.23 8.55
C HIS A 145 3.06 -34.72 9.44
N LEU A 146 2.88 -33.55 10.01
CA LEU A 146 3.66 -33.09 11.17
C LEU A 146 2.86 -33.42 12.42
N SER A 147 3.38 -34.35 13.25
CA SER A 147 2.70 -34.77 14.48
C SER A 147 2.77 -33.66 15.56
N ARG A 148 1.80 -33.66 16.49
CA ARG A 148 1.70 -32.65 17.57
C ARG A 148 2.91 -32.51 18.49
N ASN A 149 3.83 -33.43 18.47
CA ASN A 149 5.06 -33.45 19.26
C ASN A 149 6.32 -33.17 18.46
N ALA A 150 6.18 -32.56 17.30
CA ALA A 150 7.27 -32.20 16.39
C ALA A 150 7.19 -30.75 15.93
N SER A 151 8.34 -30.16 15.67
CA SER A 151 8.44 -28.81 15.10
C SER A 151 9.17 -28.84 13.78
N LEU A 152 8.67 -28.06 12.80
CA LEU A 152 9.25 -27.95 11.46
C LEU A 152 9.54 -26.49 11.11
N ASN A 153 10.78 -26.24 10.75
CA ASN A 153 11.22 -24.97 10.16
C ASN A 153 11.69 -25.25 8.73
N SER A 154 10.85 -24.87 7.77
CA SER A 154 11.07 -25.15 6.35
C SER A 154 10.06 -24.42 5.49
N ASP A 155 10.44 -23.98 4.30
CA ASP A 155 9.44 -23.73 3.27
C ASP A 155 8.87 -25.05 2.74
N ILE A 156 7.56 -25.11 2.47
CA ILE A 156 6.91 -26.28 1.86
C ILE A 156 6.43 -25.92 0.46
N LYS A 157 6.73 -26.76 -0.50
CA LYS A 157 6.16 -26.73 -1.85
C LYS A 157 5.38 -28.01 -2.09
N SER A 158 4.12 -27.86 -2.43
CA SER A 158 3.18 -28.97 -2.54
C SER A 158 2.48 -28.96 -3.90
N ASP A 159 2.46 -30.08 -4.56
CA ASP A 159 1.76 -30.32 -5.82
C ASP A 159 0.86 -31.56 -5.65
N ASN A 160 -0.46 -31.40 -5.78
CA ASN A 160 -1.45 -32.46 -5.62
C ASN A 160 -1.25 -33.31 -4.35
N SER A 161 -0.97 -32.68 -3.21
CA SER A 161 -0.62 -33.35 -1.97
C SER A 161 -1.49 -32.92 -0.81
N HIS A 162 -1.56 -33.77 0.22
CA HIS A 162 -2.26 -33.48 1.45
C HIS A 162 -1.27 -33.22 2.59
N ILE A 163 -1.42 -32.10 3.30
CA ILE A 163 -0.55 -31.67 4.39
C ILE A 163 -1.36 -31.52 5.65
N THR A 164 -0.96 -32.20 6.73
CA THR A 164 -1.55 -32.04 8.06
C THR A 164 -0.47 -31.56 9.04
N LEU A 165 -0.62 -30.34 9.56
CA LEU A 165 0.22 -29.79 10.61
C LEU A 165 -0.49 -29.95 11.96
N GLY A 166 0.12 -30.63 12.92
CA GLY A 166 -0.49 -30.97 14.20
C GLY A 166 -1.32 -32.24 14.16
N SER A 167 -0.88 -33.23 13.40
CA SER A 167 -1.53 -34.53 13.29
C SER A 167 -1.44 -35.31 14.60
N ASP A 168 -2.55 -35.98 14.96
CA ASP A 168 -2.60 -36.95 16.07
C ASP A 168 -1.94 -38.29 15.72
N ARG A 169 -1.54 -38.48 14.46
CA ARG A 169 -0.86 -39.70 14.03
C ARG A 169 0.53 -39.78 14.60
N VAL A 170 0.72 -40.70 15.51
CA VAL A 170 2.03 -41.04 16.10
C VAL A 170 2.23 -42.55 16.05
N PHE A 171 3.46 -42.94 15.75
CA PHE A 171 3.84 -44.34 15.66
C PHE A 171 4.84 -44.65 16.77
N VAL A 172 4.57 -45.71 17.50
CA VAL A 172 5.46 -46.19 18.56
C VAL A 172 5.95 -47.59 18.19
N ASP A 173 7.24 -47.80 18.21
CA ASP A 173 7.79 -49.15 18.09
C ASP A 173 7.50 -49.91 19.37
N LYS A 174 6.71 -50.96 19.29
CA LYS A 174 6.60 -51.97 20.33
C LYS A 174 7.84 -52.86 20.22
N ASN A 175 8.84 -52.58 21.02
CA ASN A 175 10.00 -53.43 21.11
C ASN A 175 9.68 -54.74 21.87
N ASP A 176 8.74 -55.54 21.30
CA ASP A 176 8.36 -56.86 21.79
C ASP A 176 9.16 -57.99 21.14
N GLY A 177 10.18 -57.62 20.35
CA GLY A 177 10.97 -58.56 19.59
C GLY A 177 10.29 -59.09 18.32
N THR A 178 9.05 -58.70 18.04
CA THR A 178 8.29 -59.15 16.88
C THR A 178 8.33 -58.17 15.72
N GLY A 179 8.85 -56.97 15.95
CA GLY A 179 8.88 -55.88 14.95
C GLY A 179 7.49 -55.34 14.60
N ASN A 180 6.51 -55.46 15.48
CA ASN A 180 5.18 -54.92 15.31
C ASN A 180 5.09 -53.51 15.92
N TYR A 181 4.57 -52.59 15.14
CA TYR A 181 4.34 -51.19 15.53
C TYR A 181 2.93 -51.02 16.06
N VAL A 182 2.77 -50.25 17.14
CA VAL A 182 1.45 -49.80 17.57
C VAL A 182 1.16 -48.47 16.85
N ILE A 183 0.22 -48.48 15.96
CA ILE A 183 -0.31 -47.27 15.34
C ILE A 183 -1.28 -46.66 16.36
N LEU A 184 -0.96 -45.49 16.87
CA LEU A 184 -1.95 -44.65 17.53
C LEU A 184 -2.67 -43.86 16.45
N GLU A 185 -3.77 -44.42 15.97
CA GLU A 185 -4.64 -43.73 14.97
C GLU A 185 -5.49 -42.67 15.65
N GLU A 186 -6.10 -41.78 14.83
CA GLU A 186 -7.12 -40.81 15.25
C GLU A 186 -8.12 -41.43 16.22
N GLY A 187 -8.23 -40.85 17.43
CA GLY A 187 -9.13 -41.33 18.50
C GLY A 187 -8.44 -42.03 19.66
N THR A 188 -7.18 -42.37 19.60
CA THR A 188 -6.40 -42.70 20.77
C THR A 188 -5.89 -41.41 21.41
N SER A 189 -6.28 -41.14 22.64
CA SER A 189 -5.96 -39.93 23.38
C SER A 189 -4.43 -39.76 23.56
N VAL A 190 -3.83 -39.04 22.59
CA VAL A 190 -2.61 -38.28 22.90
C VAL A 190 -3.10 -37.21 23.89
N PRO A 191 -2.56 -37.16 25.13
CA PRO A 191 -3.04 -36.17 26.09
C PRO A 191 -3.00 -34.75 25.52
N ASP A 192 -4.02 -33.92 25.78
CA ASP A 192 -4.10 -32.54 25.36
C ASP A 192 -2.87 -31.70 25.73
N THR A 193 -2.13 -32.13 26.74
CA THR A 193 -0.87 -31.52 27.18
C THR A 193 0.29 -31.67 26.18
N VAL A 194 0.18 -32.54 25.18
CA VAL A 194 1.16 -32.66 24.06
C VAL A 194 0.92 -31.60 22.99
N ASN A 195 -0.28 -30.99 22.95
CA ASN A 195 -0.70 -29.99 21.94
C ASN A 195 0.13 -28.70 21.95
N ASP A 196 0.78 -28.34 23.04
CA ASP A 196 1.44 -27.03 23.17
C ASP A 196 2.82 -26.96 22.52
N ARG A 197 3.27 -27.97 21.78
CA ARG A 197 4.67 -28.07 21.36
C ARG A 197 4.88 -28.22 19.87
N SER A 198 3.88 -28.55 19.06
CA SER A 198 4.06 -28.58 17.63
C SER A 198 4.01 -27.15 17.06
N GLN A 199 5.05 -26.84 16.33
CA GLN A 199 5.20 -25.53 15.70
C GLN A 199 5.68 -25.70 14.27
N TYR A 200 5.05 -24.99 13.38
CA TYR A 200 5.53 -24.80 12.03
C TYR A 200 5.97 -23.35 11.81
N GLU A 201 7.15 -23.19 11.19
CA GLU A 201 7.69 -21.89 10.80
C GLU A 201 8.25 -22.00 9.38
N GLY A 202 7.73 -21.16 8.47
CA GLY A 202 8.12 -21.10 7.05
C GLY A 202 6.96 -20.71 6.15
N ASN A 203 7.20 -20.69 4.84
CA ASN A 203 6.18 -20.38 3.84
C ASN A 203 5.70 -21.66 3.15
N ILE A 204 4.40 -21.73 2.86
CA ILE A 204 3.78 -22.88 2.18
C ILE A 204 3.22 -22.42 0.85
N THR A 205 3.62 -23.08 -0.23
CA THR A 205 3.02 -22.95 -1.56
C THR A 205 2.27 -24.24 -1.88
N LEU A 206 0.99 -24.12 -2.20
CA LEU A 206 0.09 -25.21 -2.55
C LEU A 206 -0.34 -25.07 -4.00
N ASP A 207 -0.12 -26.09 -4.79
CA ASP A 207 -0.52 -26.16 -6.20
C ASP A 207 -1.42 -27.40 -6.46
N HIS A 208 -2.29 -27.32 -7.46
CA HIS A 208 -3.04 -28.41 -8.07
C HIS A 208 -3.77 -29.35 -7.09
N ASN A 209 -4.87 -28.92 -6.52
CA ASN A 209 -5.70 -29.71 -5.58
C ASN A 209 -4.97 -30.14 -4.29
N SER A 210 -3.94 -29.42 -3.91
CA SER A 210 -3.31 -29.64 -2.60
C SER A 210 -4.25 -29.23 -1.47
N THR A 211 -4.11 -29.89 -0.32
CA THR A 211 -4.87 -29.56 0.88
C THR A 211 -3.93 -29.34 2.06
N LEU A 212 -4.24 -28.34 2.89
CA LEU A 212 -3.48 -28.01 4.10
C LEU A 212 -4.39 -27.90 5.29
N ASP A 213 -4.23 -28.79 6.25
CA ASP A 213 -4.90 -28.76 7.55
C ASP A 213 -3.94 -28.25 8.64
N ILE A 214 -4.27 -27.12 9.26
CA ILE A 214 -3.43 -26.49 10.28
C ILE A 214 -4.06 -26.68 11.66
N GLY A 215 -3.57 -27.66 12.39
CA GLY A 215 -3.93 -27.95 13.79
C GLY A 215 -2.84 -27.59 14.81
N SER A 216 -1.67 -27.11 14.35
CA SER A 216 -0.53 -26.69 15.18
C SER A 216 -0.34 -25.17 15.15
N ARG A 217 0.51 -24.64 16.02
CA ARG A 217 1.00 -23.27 15.87
C ARG A 217 1.68 -23.08 14.52
N PHE A 218 1.32 -22.01 13.84
CA PHE A 218 1.82 -21.69 12.51
C PHE A 218 2.33 -20.25 12.47
N THR A 219 3.51 -20.06 11.90
CA THR A 219 4.07 -18.73 11.62
C THR A 219 4.71 -18.72 10.23
N GLY A 220 4.21 -17.88 9.32
CA GLY A 220 4.79 -17.80 7.97
C GLY A 220 3.83 -17.21 6.95
N GLY A 221 3.99 -17.59 5.68
CA GLY A 221 3.13 -17.23 4.56
C GLY A 221 2.42 -18.45 3.97
N ILE A 222 1.26 -18.23 3.33
CA ILE A 222 0.53 -19.26 2.59
C ILE A 222 0.17 -18.70 1.22
N GLU A 223 0.60 -19.40 0.18
CA GLU A 223 0.14 -19.18 -1.19
C GLU A 223 -0.54 -20.47 -1.67
N ALA A 224 -1.80 -20.39 -2.07
CA ALA A 224 -2.62 -21.51 -2.48
C ALA A 224 -3.24 -21.24 -3.86
N TYR A 225 -3.03 -22.18 -4.78
CA TYR A 225 -3.52 -22.15 -6.15
C TYR A 225 -4.32 -23.42 -6.41
N ASP A 226 -5.62 -23.28 -6.75
CA ASP A 226 -6.56 -24.40 -6.94
C ASP A 226 -6.51 -25.42 -5.79
N SER A 227 -6.46 -24.95 -4.55
CA SER A 227 -6.17 -25.75 -3.36
C SER A 227 -7.11 -25.40 -2.19
N ALA A 228 -7.02 -26.15 -1.08
CA ALA A 228 -7.85 -25.89 0.09
C ALA A 228 -7.02 -25.77 1.37
N VAL A 229 -7.33 -24.75 2.17
CA VAL A 229 -6.70 -24.51 3.47
C VAL A 229 -7.74 -24.51 4.58
N SER A 230 -7.47 -25.29 5.61
CA SER A 230 -8.32 -25.56 6.77
C SER A 230 -7.55 -25.24 8.05
N ILE A 231 -8.11 -24.39 8.92
CA ILE A 231 -7.48 -23.93 10.16
C ILE A 231 -8.33 -24.37 11.34
N THR A 232 -7.78 -25.22 12.19
CA THR A 232 -8.37 -25.63 13.48
C THR A 232 -7.52 -25.15 14.65
N SER A 233 -6.26 -24.74 14.41
CA SER A 233 -5.37 -24.23 15.44
C SER A 233 -5.85 -22.87 15.98
N PRO A 234 -5.75 -22.65 17.31
CA PRO A 234 -6.02 -21.33 17.90
C PRO A 234 -4.86 -20.32 17.72
N ASP A 235 -3.78 -20.67 17.02
CA ASP A 235 -2.57 -19.84 16.93
C ASP A 235 -1.92 -19.94 15.53
N VAL A 236 -2.57 -19.31 14.54
CA VAL A 236 -2.07 -19.20 13.17
C VAL A 236 -1.78 -17.75 12.86
N LEU A 237 -0.50 -17.45 12.57
CA LEU A 237 0.01 -16.13 12.29
C LEU A 237 0.60 -16.05 10.87
N LEU A 238 -0.06 -15.35 9.97
CA LEU A 238 0.51 -15.00 8.66
C LEU A 238 1.35 -13.73 8.78
N THR A 239 2.66 -13.89 8.64
CA THR A 239 3.65 -12.82 8.67
C THR A 239 4.08 -12.34 7.29
N ALA A 240 3.80 -13.12 6.25
CA ALA A 240 3.95 -12.76 4.85
C ALA A 240 2.57 -12.58 4.20
N PRO A 241 2.44 -11.85 3.09
CA PRO A 241 1.17 -11.74 2.36
C PRO A 241 0.61 -13.12 2.01
N GLY A 242 -0.67 -13.33 2.29
CA GLY A 242 -1.39 -14.55 1.89
C GLY A 242 -1.98 -14.41 0.48
N ALA A 243 -1.94 -15.48 -0.31
CA ALA A 243 -2.58 -15.53 -1.63
C ALA A 243 -3.40 -16.82 -1.78
N PHE A 244 -4.69 -16.71 -2.13
CA PHE A 244 -5.62 -17.81 -2.30
C PHE A 244 -6.37 -17.62 -3.63
N ALA A 245 -5.82 -18.16 -4.71
CA ALA A 245 -6.37 -18.05 -6.06
C ALA A 245 -7.01 -19.41 -6.47
N GLY A 246 -8.29 -19.39 -6.83
CA GLY A 246 -9.06 -20.61 -7.07
C GLY A 246 -9.17 -21.53 -5.84
N SER A 247 -8.90 -20.99 -4.65
CA SER A 247 -8.66 -21.77 -3.44
C SER A 247 -9.64 -21.42 -2.33
N SER A 248 -9.90 -22.37 -1.43
CA SER A 248 -10.72 -22.15 -0.25
C SER A 248 -9.88 -21.93 1.00
N LEU A 249 -10.31 -20.97 1.85
CA LEU A 249 -9.76 -20.76 3.18
C LEU A 249 -10.88 -20.87 4.23
N THR A 250 -10.79 -21.86 5.11
CA THR A 250 -11.79 -22.12 6.14
C THR A 250 -11.12 -22.10 7.52
N VAL A 251 -11.64 -21.26 8.41
CA VAL A 251 -11.29 -21.26 9.84
C VAL A 251 -12.40 -22.01 10.56
N HIS A 252 -12.11 -23.23 10.97
CA HIS A 252 -13.06 -24.13 11.64
C HIS A 252 -13.31 -23.74 13.09
N ASP A 253 -14.18 -24.49 13.73
CA ASP A 253 -14.61 -24.28 15.11
C ASP A 253 -13.41 -24.17 16.07
N GLY A 254 -13.29 -22.99 16.71
CA GLY A 254 -12.21 -22.68 17.64
C GLY A 254 -10.86 -22.32 17.01
N GLY A 255 -10.74 -22.35 15.68
CA GLY A 255 -9.52 -21.93 14.98
C GLY A 255 -9.35 -20.40 15.00
N HIS A 256 -8.10 -19.94 15.10
CA HIS A 256 -7.78 -18.50 15.03
C HIS A 256 -6.75 -18.24 13.96
N LEU A 257 -7.07 -17.30 13.07
CA LEU A 257 -6.20 -16.78 12.03
C LEU A 257 -5.87 -15.31 12.29
N THR A 258 -4.61 -14.97 12.38
CA THR A 258 -4.14 -13.58 12.37
C THR A 258 -3.30 -13.33 11.14
N ALA A 259 -3.67 -12.35 10.31
CA ALA A 259 -2.91 -11.91 9.15
C ALA A 259 -2.41 -10.47 9.35
N LEU A 260 -1.11 -10.25 9.12
CA LEU A 260 -0.45 -8.97 9.41
C LEU A 260 -0.02 -8.19 8.17
N ASN A 261 0.22 -8.85 7.06
CA ASN A 261 0.92 -8.23 5.91
C ASN A 261 0.08 -8.19 4.63
N GLY A 262 -1.22 -8.41 4.77
CA GLY A 262 -2.16 -8.47 3.68
C GLY A 262 -2.57 -9.89 3.29
N LEU A 263 -3.68 -9.97 2.58
CA LEU A 263 -4.21 -11.22 2.05
C LEU A 263 -5.02 -10.92 0.79
N PHE A 264 -4.86 -11.78 -0.19
CA PHE A 264 -5.68 -11.82 -1.40
C PHE A 264 -6.42 -13.15 -1.47
N SER A 265 -7.72 -13.13 -1.74
CA SER A 265 -8.53 -14.32 -2.02
C SER A 265 -9.59 -13.97 -3.07
N ASP A 266 -9.69 -14.78 -4.12
CA ASP A 266 -10.77 -14.69 -5.11
C ASP A 266 -11.99 -15.54 -4.71
N GLY A 267 -12.15 -15.84 -3.42
CA GLY A 267 -13.27 -16.55 -2.84
C GLY A 267 -13.62 -16.02 -1.45
N HIS A 268 -14.64 -16.62 -0.83
CA HIS A 268 -15.06 -16.29 0.51
C HIS A 268 -14.20 -17.01 1.56
N ILE A 269 -13.80 -16.27 2.60
CA ILE A 269 -13.16 -16.84 3.78
C ILE A 269 -14.24 -17.26 4.76
N GLN A 270 -14.27 -18.55 5.12
CA GLN A 270 -15.28 -19.09 6.02
C GLN A 270 -14.82 -19.12 7.47
N ALA A 271 -15.71 -18.77 8.38
CA ALA A 271 -15.47 -18.75 9.83
C ALA A 271 -16.54 -19.57 10.56
N GLY A 272 -16.12 -20.65 11.22
CA GLY A 272 -16.95 -21.56 12.00
C GLY A 272 -17.26 -21.05 13.41
N LYS A 273 -17.84 -21.93 14.25
CA LYS A 273 -18.22 -21.59 15.63
C LYS A 273 -17.01 -21.28 16.50
N ASN A 274 -17.11 -20.20 17.30
CA ASN A 274 -16.03 -19.73 18.16
C ASN A 274 -14.71 -19.49 17.43
N SER A 275 -14.72 -19.37 16.11
CA SER A 275 -13.53 -19.05 15.32
C SER A 275 -13.22 -17.56 15.36
N LYS A 276 -11.96 -17.22 15.08
CA LYS A 276 -11.51 -15.83 15.05
C LYS A 276 -10.61 -15.55 13.84
N ILE A 277 -10.94 -14.49 13.12
CA ILE A 277 -10.10 -13.95 12.04
C ILE A 277 -9.71 -12.53 12.44
N THR A 278 -8.42 -12.25 12.50
CA THR A 278 -7.88 -10.92 12.76
C THR A 278 -7.05 -10.45 11.57
N LEU A 279 -7.46 -9.34 10.98
CA LEU A 279 -6.76 -8.64 9.90
C LEU A 279 -6.14 -7.37 10.49
N SER A 280 -4.84 -7.23 10.40
CA SER A 280 -4.11 -6.11 11.02
C SER A 280 -2.96 -5.64 10.14
N GLY A 281 -2.53 -4.39 10.32
CA GLY A 281 -1.25 -3.94 9.81
C GLY A 281 -0.09 -4.67 10.51
N THR A 282 1.09 -4.59 9.93
CA THR A 282 2.30 -5.18 10.49
C THR A 282 2.85 -4.30 11.62
N PRO A 283 3.06 -4.83 12.82
CA PRO A 283 3.74 -4.09 13.89
C PRO A 283 5.13 -3.63 13.45
N VAL A 284 5.44 -2.36 13.66
CA VAL A 284 6.78 -1.83 13.39
C VAL A 284 7.71 -2.20 14.53
N LYS A 285 8.85 -2.80 14.20
CA LYS A 285 9.82 -3.28 15.19
C LYS A 285 10.32 -2.12 16.07
N ASP A 286 10.46 -2.42 17.37
CA ASP A 286 10.99 -1.50 18.39
C ASP A 286 10.15 -0.22 18.62
N THR A 287 8.88 -0.20 18.19
CA THR A 287 7.95 0.89 18.44
C THR A 287 6.71 0.39 19.17
N ALA A 288 6.20 1.18 20.12
CA ALA A 288 4.93 0.89 20.77
C ALA A 288 3.78 1.46 19.93
N ASN A 289 2.79 0.62 19.59
CA ASN A 289 1.56 1.01 18.88
C ASN A 289 1.72 1.56 17.44
N GLN A 290 2.86 1.34 16.79
CA GLN A 290 3.04 1.74 15.40
C GLN A 290 2.87 0.53 14.46
N TYR A 291 2.08 0.70 13.40
CA TYR A 291 1.73 -0.35 12.43
C TYR A 291 1.92 0.13 11.00
N ALA A 292 2.53 -0.70 10.16
CA ALA A 292 2.52 -0.50 8.72
C ALA A 292 1.16 -0.94 8.16
N PRO A 293 0.46 -0.12 7.37
CA PRO A 293 -0.84 -0.48 6.80
C PRO A 293 -0.77 -1.71 5.89
N ALA A 294 -1.84 -2.52 5.88
CA ALA A 294 -1.95 -3.72 5.07
C ALA A 294 -3.31 -3.81 4.35
N VAL A 295 -3.33 -4.43 3.17
CA VAL A 295 -4.52 -4.55 2.31
C VAL A 295 -4.99 -6.00 2.28
N TYR A 296 -6.31 -6.18 2.45
CA TYR A 296 -7.01 -7.47 2.48
C TYR A 296 -8.12 -7.43 1.44
N LEU A 297 -7.93 -8.15 0.35
CA LEU A 297 -8.88 -8.21 -0.77
C LEU A 297 -9.47 -9.61 -0.86
N THR A 298 -10.77 -9.73 -0.66
CA THR A 298 -11.51 -10.98 -0.77
C THR A 298 -12.84 -10.75 -1.47
N ASP A 299 -13.46 -11.82 -2.00
CA ASP A 299 -14.85 -11.75 -2.46
C ASP A 299 -15.82 -11.61 -1.28
N GLY A 300 -15.47 -12.17 -0.12
CA GLY A 300 -16.25 -12.02 1.10
C GLY A 300 -15.78 -12.84 2.29
N TYR A 301 -16.54 -12.69 3.38
CA TYR A 301 -16.36 -13.40 4.64
C TYR A 301 -17.69 -14.02 5.06
N ASP A 302 -17.74 -15.34 5.22
CA ASP A 302 -18.91 -16.07 5.68
C ASP A 302 -18.76 -16.45 7.16
N LEU A 303 -19.46 -15.73 8.04
CA LEU A 303 -19.51 -16.02 9.47
C LEU A 303 -20.67 -17.00 9.72
N THR A 304 -20.38 -18.31 9.66
CA THR A 304 -21.38 -19.37 9.66
C THR A 304 -21.65 -19.99 11.03
N GLY A 305 -20.73 -19.78 11.98
CA GLY A 305 -20.84 -20.33 13.32
C GLY A 305 -21.17 -19.30 14.39
N ASP A 306 -21.88 -19.72 15.44
CA ASP A 306 -22.13 -18.87 16.62
C ASP A 306 -20.82 -18.45 17.27
N ASN A 307 -20.73 -17.17 17.69
CA ASN A 307 -19.53 -16.52 18.23
C ASN A 307 -18.33 -16.48 17.26
N ALA A 308 -18.55 -16.62 15.95
CA ALA A 308 -17.51 -16.31 14.98
C ALA A 308 -17.14 -14.82 15.08
N THR A 309 -15.85 -14.51 15.02
CA THR A 309 -15.33 -13.15 15.18
C THR A 309 -14.46 -12.74 14.00
N LEU A 310 -14.74 -11.58 13.42
CA LEU A 310 -13.88 -10.93 12.43
C LEU A 310 -13.42 -9.57 12.98
N GLU A 311 -12.12 -9.40 13.10
CA GLU A 311 -11.48 -8.14 13.52
C GLU A 311 -10.68 -7.53 12.35
N ILE A 312 -11.01 -6.30 11.98
CA ILE A 312 -10.29 -5.48 10.99
C ILE A 312 -9.71 -4.29 11.74
N THR A 313 -8.42 -4.30 12.01
CA THR A 313 -7.85 -3.38 13.01
C THR A 313 -6.44 -2.90 12.66
N ARG A 314 -5.96 -1.85 13.32
CA ARG A 314 -4.55 -1.41 13.37
C ARG A 314 -3.86 -1.27 12.01
N GLY A 315 -4.45 -0.51 11.10
CA GLY A 315 -3.88 -0.28 9.78
C GLY A 315 -4.39 -1.24 8.70
N ALA A 316 -5.35 -2.11 9.00
CA ALA A 316 -5.96 -2.97 8.01
C ALA A 316 -6.95 -2.20 7.13
N HIS A 317 -6.86 -2.37 5.83
CA HIS A 317 -7.86 -2.01 4.84
C HIS A 317 -8.42 -3.28 4.21
N ALA A 318 -9.64 -3.67 4.58
CA ALA A 318 -10.28 -4.88 4.12
C ALA A 318 -11.43 -4.59 3.14
N SER A 319 -11.54 -5.41 2.11
CA SER A 319 -12.64 -5.39 1.13
C SER A 319 -13.26 -6.77 0.97
N GLY A 320 -14.56 -6.80 0.65
CA GLY A 320 -15.36 -8.00 0.45
C GLY A 320 -16.59 -7.99 1.36
N ASP A 321 -17.70 -8.58 0.91
CA ASP A 321 -18.93 -8.59 1.69
C ASP A 321 -18.84 -9.53 2.89
N ILE A 322 -19.44 -9.17 4.01
CA ILE A 322 -19.56 -10.02 5.20
C ILE A 322 -20.97 -10.58 5.25
N HIS A 323 -21.09 -11.90 5.25
CA HIS A 323 -22.35 -12.59 5.45
C HIS A 323 -22.37 -13.30 6.81
N ALA A 324 -23.21 -12.83 7.73
CA ALA A 324 -23.38 -13.41 9.06
C ALA A 324 -24.68 -14.23 9.14
N SER A 325 -24.60 -15.54 8.94
CA SER A 325 -25.74 -16.47 9.05
C SER A 325 -26.01 -16.91 10.49
N ALA A 326 -25.05 -16.72 11.40
CA ALA A 326 -25.15 -17.01 12.83
C ALA A 326 -24.82 -15.77 13.68
N ALA A 327 -25.09 -15.84 14.99
CA ALA A 327 -24.73 -14.77 15.92
C ALA A 327 -23.20 -14.61 15.97
N SER A 328 -22.70 -13.51 15.46
CA SER A 328 -21.26 -13.27 15.25
C SER A 328 -20.87 -11.84 15.62
N THR A 329 -19.59 -11.60 15.77
CA THR A 329 -19.03 -10.29 16.11
C THR A 329 -18.12 -9.78 15.00
N VAL A 330 -18.32 -8.52 14.61
CA VAL A 330 -17.44 -7.82 13.66
C VAL A 330 -16.89 -6.56 14.35
N THR A 331 -15.57 -6.44 14.40
CA THR A 331 -14.91 -5.25 14.94
C THR A 331 -14.13 -4.54 13.83
N ILE A 332 -14.35 -3.24 13.66
CA ILE A 332 -13.64 -2.41 12.70
C ILE A 332 -12.95 -1.27 13.46
N GLY A 333 -11.63 -1.21 13.41
CA GLY A 333 -10.84 -0.27 14.16
C GLY A 333 -10.54 -0.68 15.60
N SER A 334 -10.12 0.25 16.42
CA SER A 334 -9.71 0.02 17.81
C SER A 334 -9.95 1.26 18.67
N ASP A 335 -10.30 1.05 19.94
CA ASP A 335 -10.38 2.12 20.95
C ASP A 335 -9.02 2.79 21.20
N THR A 336 -7.95 2.01 21.12
CA THR A 336 -6.59 2.53 21.24
C THR A 336 -6.15 3.04 19.88
N PRO A 337 -5.85 4.33 19.72
CA PRO A 337 -5.34 4.87 18.48
C PRO A 337 -4.05 4.15 18.08
N ALA A 338 -4.01 3.61 16.87
CA ALA A 338 -2.77 3.10 16.28
C ALA A 338 -2.09 4.23 15.52
N GLU A 339 -0.79 4.41 15.72
CA GLU A 339 0.01 5.26 14.87
C GLU A 339 0.35 4.50 13.59
N LEU A 340 -0.01 5.06 12.43
CA LEU A 340 0.32 4.45 11.15
C LEU A 340 1.70 4.91 10.72
N ALA A 341 2.60 3.96 10.46
CA ALA A 341 3.91 4.25 9.92
C ALA A 341 3.79 4.80 8.49
N SER A 342 4.76 5.63 8.08
CA SER A 342 4.90 6.02 6.69
C SER A 342 5.11 4.77 5.83
N ALA A 343 4.34 4.64 4.77
CA ALA A 343 4.32 3.45 3.94
C ALA A 343 5.59 3.31 3.08
N GLU A 344 6.29 2.19 3.22
CA GLU A 344 7.49 1.87 2.42
C GLU A 344 7.16 1.12 1.13
N THR A 345 6.00 0.44 1.06
CA THR A 345 5.56 -0.33 -0.11
C THR A 345 4.34 0.31 -0.79
N THR A 346 4.13 0.03 -2.08
CA THR A 346 2.97 0.55 -2.83
C THR A 346 1.62 0.13 -2.21
N ALA A 347 1.52 -1.12 -1.73
CA ALA A 347 0.32 -1.62 -1.06
C ALA A 347 0.06 -0.89 0.27
N SER A 348 1.10 -0.67 1.08
CA SER A 348 1.01 0.08 2.34
C SER A 348 0.70 1.56 2.10
N ALA A 349 1.26 2.18 1.04
CA ALA A 349 0.94 3.56 0.65
C ALA A 349 -0.53 3.70 0.26
N PHE A 350 -1.03 2.75 -0.54
CA PHE A 350 -2.43 2.70 -0.95
C PHE A 350 -3.36 2.54 0.27
N ALA A 351 -3.08 1.58 1.15
CA ALA A 351 -3.84 1.39 2.37
C ALA A 351 -3.82 2.63 3.28
N GLY A 352 -2.66 3.25 3.46
CA GLY A 352 -2.52 4.47 4.27
C GLY A 352 -3.33 5.64 3.73
N SER A 353 -3.41 5.80 2.39
CA SER A 353 -4.23 6.84 1.76
C SER A 353 -5.73 6.61 1.93
N LEU A 354 -6.17 5.35 1.96
CA LEU A 354 -7.58 4.98 2.12
C LEU A 354 -8.06 5.09 3.57
N LEU A 355 -7.15 4.95 4.54
CA LEU A 355 -7.50 5.08 5.96
C LEU A 355 -7.83 6.52 6.38
N GLU A 356 -7.37 7.53 5.66
CA GLU A 356 -7.68 8.96 5.92
C GLU A 356 -7.51 9.40 7.40
N GLY A 357 -6.56 8.80 8.11
CA GLY A 357 -6.33 9.05 9.54
C GLY A 357 -7.15 8.17 10.49
N TYR A 358 -7.95 7.24 9.98
CA TYR A 358 -8.61 6.21 10.76
C TYR A 358 -7.69 5.01 11.03
N ASN A 359 -8.00 4.24 12.07
CA ASN A 359 -7.19 3.08 12.46
C ASN A 359 -7.38 1.88 11.53
N ALA A 360 -8.55 1.73 10.92
CA ALA A 360 -8.87 0.67 9.97
C ALA A 360 -9.95 1.12 8.99
N ALA A 361 -10.04 0.44 7.86
CA ALA A 361 -11.09 0.67 6.88
C ALA A 361 -11.69 -0.66 6.41
N PHE A 362 -13.00 -0.64 6.17
CA PHE A 362 -13.74 -1.74 5.56
C PHE A 362 -14.56 -1.24 4.38
N ASN A 363 -14.52 -1.98 3.27
CA ASN A 363 -15.33 -1.71 2.09
C ASN A 363 -16.12 -2.97 1.72
N GLY A 364 -17.44 -2.95 1.90
CA GLY A 364 -18.32 -4.06 1.63
C GLY A 364 -19.68 -3.91 2.31
N ALA A 365 -20.60 -4.82 2.02
CA ALA A 365 -21.86 -4.95 2.74
C ALA A 365 -21.71 -5.89 3.95
N ILE A 366 -22.53 -5.70 4.99
CA ILE A 366 -22.66 -6.66 6.09
C ILE A 366 -24.11 -7.15 6.09
N THR A 367 -24.29 -8.43 5.82
CA THR A 367 -25.61 -9.04 5.58
C THR A 367 -25.93 -10.16 6.58
N GLY A 368 -27.17 -10.70 6.51
CA GLY A 368 -27.63 -11.79 7.38
C GLY A 368 -28.35 -11.32 8.65
N GLY A 369 -28.16 -10.08 9.08
CA GLY A 369 -28.89 -9.48 10.20
C GLY A 369 -28.58 -10.06 11.59
N ARG A 370 -27.49 -10.82 11.73
CA ARG A 370 -27.11 -11.51 12.97
C ARG A 370 -25.78 -11.04 13.58
N ALA A 371 -25.07 -10.17 12.88
CA ALA A 371 -23.81 -9.63 13.37
C ALA A 371 -24.01 -8.50 14.40
N ASP A 372 -23.25 -8.56 15.48
CA ASP A 372 -22.99 -7.41 16.35
C ASP A 372 -21.70 -6.71 15.85
N VAL A 373 -21.85 -5.48 15.37
CA VAL A 373 -20.78 -4.72 14.74
C VAL A 373 -20.33 -3.58 15.66
N SER A 374 -19.03 -3.50 15.92
CA SER A 374 -18.39 -2.42 16.68
C SER A 374 -17.39 -1.67 15.80
N MET A 375 -17.53 -0.35 15.75
CA MET A 375 -16.61 0.53 15.02
C MET A 375 -15.98 1.56 15.97
N HIS A 376 -14.65 1.63 15.94
CA HIS A 376 -13.88 2.57 16.77
C HIS A 376 -12.74 3.19 15.96
N ASN A 377 -12.80 4.51 15.75
CA ASN A 377 -11.82 5.25 14.95
C ASN A 377 -11.63 4.60 13.56
N ALA A 378 -12.72 4.23 12.90
CA ALA A 378 -12.72 3.42 11.70
C ALA A 378 -13.54 4.03 10.57
N LEU A 379 -13.24 3.59 9.36
CA LEU A 379 -13.95 3.95 8.14
C LEU A 379 -14.69 2.72 7.60
N TRP A 380 -15.99 2.84 7.33
CA TRP A 380 -16.77 1.83 6.63
C TRP A 380 -17.43 2.44 5.40
N THR A 381 -17.06 1.92 4.23
CA THR A 381 -17.71 2.24 2.96
C THR A 381 -18.70 1.13 2.61
N LEU A 382 -19.97 1.46 2.57
CA LEU A 382 -21.03 0.52 2.24
C LEU A 382 -20.88 0.03 0.81
N GLY A 383 -20.61 -1.26 0.62
CA GLY A 383 -20.54 -1.94 -0.69
C GLY A 383 -21.91 -2.29 -1.26
N GLY A 384 -22.92 -2.48 -0.41
CA GLY A 384 -24.30 -2.86 -0.75
C GLY A 384 -25.25 -2.59 0.41
N ASP A 385 -26.53 -3.02 0.25
CA ASP A 385 -27.49 -3.01 1.34
C ASP A 385 -26.98 -3.87 2.50
N SER A 386 -27.06 -3.32 3.71
CA SER A 386 -26.53 -3.98 4.91
C SER A 386 -27.63 -4.18 5.95
N ALA A 387 -27.57 -5.33 6.64
CA ALA A 387 -28.50 -5.69 7.71
C ALA A 387 -27.73 -6.22 8.92
N ILE A 388 -27.89 -5.56 10.08
CA ILE A 388 -27.08 -5.75 11.28
C ILE A 388 -27.99 -5.87 12.49
N HIS A 389 -27.63 -6.75 13.44
CA HIS A 389 -28.36 -6.88 14.70
C HIS A 389 -28.05 -5.67 15.63
N THR A 390 -26.80 -5.49 16.01
CA THR A 390 -26.37 -4.35 16.82
C THR A 390 -25.22 -3.61 16.13
N LEU A 391 -25.29 -2.28 16.06
CA LEU A 391 -24.21 -1.45 15.54
C LEU A 391 -23.79 -0.40 16.58
N THR A 392 -22.58 -0.53 17.06
CA THR A 392 -21.93 0.46 17.93
C THR A 392 -20.92 1.25 17.13
N VAL A 393 -21.01 2.59 17.12
CA VAL A 393 -20.14 3.47 16.32
C VAL A 393 -19.54 4.55 17.20
N ARG A 394 -18.23 4.64 17.26
CA ARG A 394 -17.49 5.63 18.04
C ARG A 394 -16.41 6.29 17.19
N ASN A 395 -16.45 7.62 17.07
CA ASN A 395 -15.44 8.42 16.35
C ASN A 395 -15.12 7.86 14.96
N SER A 396 -16.12 7.35 14.26
CA SER A 396 -15.97 6.61 13.01
C SER A 396 -16.78 7.23 11.89
N ARG A 397 -16.50 6.84 10.66
CA ARG A 397 -17.27 7.28 9.50
C ARG A 397 -17.92 6.09 8.81
N ILE A 398 -19.21 6.22 8.50
CA ILE A 398 -19.94 5.31 7.59
C ILE A 398 -20.32 6.10 6.36
N SER A 399 -19.91 5.65 5.19
CA SER A 399 -20.17 6.33 3.91
C SER A 399 -20.68 5.35 2.86
N SER A 400 -21.36 5.88 1.85
CA SER A 400 -21.67 5.16 0.62
C SER A 400 -20.92 5.80 -0.53
N GLU A 401 -20.20 5.00 -1.31
CA GLU A 401 -19.42 5.43 -2.47
C GLU A 401 -19.61 4.46 -3.64
N GLY A 402 -19.12 4.83 -4.82
CA GLY A 402 -19.08 3.97 -5.99
C GLY A 402 -20.23 4.21 -6.97
N ASP A 403 -20.99 3.19 -7.31
CA ASP A 403 -22.01 3.21 -8.35
C ASP A 403 -23.21 4.14 -8.03
N ARG A 404 -24.15 4.25 -8.96
CA ARG A 404 -25.36 5.10 -8.80
C ARG A 404 -26.49 4.43 -8.01
N THR A 405 -26.27 3.25 -7.45
CA THR A 405 -27.25 2.51 -6.67
C THR A 405 -27.30 3.05 -5.24
N PHE A 406 -28.46 3.45 -4.76
CA PHE A 406 -28.65 3.85 -3.37
C PHE A 406 -28.69 2.64 -2.46
N ARG A 407 -28.16 2.78 -1.27
CA ARG A 407 -27.97 1.69 -0.31
C ARG A 407 -28.71 1.97 0.97
N THR A 408 -29.17 0.88 1.59
CA THR A 408 -29.88 0.95 2.87
C THR A 408 -29.08 0.20 3.93
N LEU A 409 -28.75 0.92 5.02
CA LEU A 409 -28.21 0.33 6.24
C LEU A 409 -29.37 0.07 7.21
N THR A 410 -29.74 -1.17 7.41
CA THR A 410 -30.78 -1.59 8.37
C THR A 410 -30.11 -2.13 9.63
N VAL A 411 -30.49 -1.59 10.80
CA VAL A 411 -29.91 -1.92 12.10
C VAL A 411 -31.04 -2.14 13.10
N ASN A 412 -31.01 -3.22 13.88
CA ASN A 412 -32.00 -3.38 14.93
C ASN A 412 -31.67 -2.41 16.07
N LYS A 413 -30.44 -2.40 16.56
CA LYS A 413 -30.01 -1.52 17.67
C LYS A 413 -28.81 -0.71 17.25
N LEU A 414 -28.97 0.63 17.19
CA LEU A 414 -27.88 1.58 16.88
C LEU A 414 -27.48 2.33 18.13
N ASP A 415 -26.18 2.31 18.42
CA ASP A 415 -25.55 3.17 19.43
C ASP A 415 -24.37 3.93 18.81
N ALA A 416 -24.58 5.21 18.48
CA ALA A 416 -23.60 6.01 17.73
C ALA A 416 -23.25 7.30 18.48
N THR A 417 -21.95 7.59 18.61
CA THR A 417 -21.47 8.82 19.26
C THR A 417 -20.24 9.38 18.54
N GLY A 418 -20.25 10.68 18.29
CA GLY A 418 -19.11 11.41 17.72
C GLY A 418 -18.73 10.97 16.32
N SER A 419 -19.69 10.47 15.53
CA SER A 419 -19.43 9.78 14.27
C SER A 419 -20.04 10.48 13.07
N ASP A 420 -19.46 10.23 11.89
CA ASP A 420 -19.91 10.81 10.64
C ASP A 420 -20.69 9.80 9.81
N PHE A 421 -21.89 10.17 9.38
CA PHE A 421 -22.70 9.41 8.44
C PHE A 421 -22.82 10.19 7.14
N VAL A 422 -22.34 9.62 6.04
CA VAL A 422 -22.29 10.29 4.74
C VAL A 422 -23.20 9.56 3.78
N LEU A 423 -24.32 10.16 3.42
CA LEU A 423 -25.35 9.59 2.57
C LEU A 423 -25.40 10.31 1.23
N ARG A 424 -25.66 9.60 0.15
CA ARG A 424 -25.76 10.15 -1.19
C ARG A 424 -27.21 10.46 -1.54
N THR A 425 -27.43 11.41 -2.44
CA THR A 425 -28.74 11.70 -3.00
C THR A 425 -28.65 12.18 -4.45
N ASP A 426 -29.62 11.79 -5.28
CA ASP A 426 -29.86 12.35 -6.62
C ASP A 426 -30.92 13.44 -6.65
N LEU A 427 -31.26 14.01 -5.47
CA LEU A 427 -32.30 14.98 -5.22
C LEU A 427 -33.74 14.43 -5.26
N LYS A 428 -33.92 13.14 -5.45
CA LYS A 428 -35.21 12.40 -5.40
C LYS A 428 -35.12 11.19 -4.48
N ASN A 429 -34.05 10.45 -4.60
CA ASN A 429 -33.73 9.27 -3.82
C ASN A 429 -32.46 9.51 -3.03
N ALA A 430 -32.25 8.74 -1.98
CA ALA A 430 -31.03 8.79 -1.18
C ALA A 430 -30.68 7.42 -0.59
N ASP A 431 -29.42 7.29 -0.19
CA ASP A 431 -29.03 6.26 0.79
C ASP A 431 -29.82 6.46 2.08
N LYS A 432 -30.06 5.36 2.82
CA LYS A 432 -30.91 5.38 4.00
C LYS A 432 -30.31 4.63 5.18
N ILE A 433 -30.63 5.08 6.38
CA ILE A 433 -30.40 4.36 7.62
C ILE A 433 -31.76 4.06 8.27
N ASN A 434 -32.05 2.77 8.47
CA ASN A 434 -33.27 2.34 9.12
C ASN A 434 -32.92 1.63 10.44
N VAL A 435 -33.30 2.21 11.55
CA VAL A 435 -33.19 1.59 12.88
C VAL A 435 -34.55 1.06 13.29
N THR A 436 -34.63 -0.22 13.70
CA THR A 436 -35.91 -0.90 13.88
C THR A 436 -36.33 -1.03 15.36
N GLU A 437 -35.40 -1.19 16.31
CA GLU A 437 -35.70 -1.45 17.71
C GLU A 437 -35.31 -0.32 18.66
N LYS A 438 -34.07 0.17 18.55
CA LYS A 438 -33.52 1.17 19.46
C LYS A 438 -32.42 2.00 18.80
N ALA A 439 -32.46 3.32 18.99
CA ALA A 439 -31.38 4.22 18.59
C ALA A 439 -30.98 5.09 19.79
N THR A 440 -29.67 5.12 20.07
CA THR A 440 -29.06 5.89 21.18
C THR A 440 -27.76 6.54 20.75
N GLY A 441 -27.33 7.56 21.45
CA GLY A 441 -26.09 8.28 21.24
C GLY A 441 -26.29 9.76 20.97
N SER A 442 -25.20 10.46 20.66
CA SER A 442 -25.17 11.91 20.46
C SER A 442 -23.99 12.33 19.58
N ASP A 443 -24.00 13.59 19.18
CA ASP A 443 -22.90 14.26 18.49
C ASP A 443 -22.50 13.61 17.16
N ASN A 444 -23.46 12.99 16.47
CA ASN A 444 -23.23 12.41 15.16
C ASN A 444 -23.55 13.43 14.06
N SER A 445 -22.68 13.51 13.05
CA SER A 445 -22.88 14.33 11.87
C SER A 445 -23.60 13.55 10.77
N LEU A 446 -24.64 14.13 10.21
CA LEU A 446 -25.29 13.62 9.00
C LEU A 446 -24.88 14.52 7.83
N ASN A 447 -24.02 13.99 6.98
CA ASN A 447 -23.48 14.64 5.80
C ASN A 447 -24.16 14.09 4.53
N VAL A 448 -24.27 14.91 3.50
CA VAL A 448 -24.90 14.52 2.24
C VAL A 448 -23.98 14.77 1.07
N ASN A 449 -23.77 13.74 0.25
CA ASN A 449 -23.13 13.83 -1.05
C ASN A 449 -24.21 13.94 -2.15
N PHE A 450 -24.17 15.01 -2.89
CA PHE A 450 -25.12 15.25 -3.98
C PHE A 450 -24.58 14.63 -5.28
N MET A 451 -25.28 13.65 -5.84
CA MET A 451 -24.94 13.01 -7.13
C MET A 451 -25.37 13.84 -8.34
N LYS A 452 -26.08 14.94 -8.12
CA LYS A 452 -26.46 15.95 -9.10
C LYS A 452 -26.29 17.30 -8.47
N ASP A 453 -25.94 18.30 -9.29
CA ASP A 453 -25.86 19.68 -8.84
C ASP A 453 -27.24 20.16 -8.33
N PRO A 454 -27.41 20.40 -7.03
CA PRO A 454 -28.67 20.93 -6.54
C PRO A 454 -28.76 22.43 -6.87
N ALA A 455 -29.92 22.89 -7.26
CA ALA A 455 -30.17 24.32 -7.41
C ALA A 455 -30.21 24.97 -6.01
N GLN A 456 -29.47 26.05 -5.83
CA GLN A 456 -29.48 26.78 -4.56
C GLN A 456 -30.91 27.24 -4.23
N GLY A 457 -31.41 26.90 -3.02
CA GLY A 457 -32.77 27.16 -2.60
C GLY A 457 -33.81 26.14 -3.08
N GLN A 458 -33.39 25.03 -3.71
CA GLN A 458 -34.28 23.92 -4.03
C GLN A 458 -34.81 23.29 -2.73
N SER A 459 -36.14 23.19 -2.63
CA SER A 459 -36.79 22.48 -1.52
C SER A 459 -36.82 20.97 -1.81
N LEU A 460 -36.31 20.16 -0.88
CA LEU A 460 -36.32 18.72 -0.92
C LEU A 460 -37.24 18.18 0.21
N ASN A 461 -37.56 16.92 0.18
CA ASN A 461 -38.28 16.22 1.26
C ASN A 461 -37.86 14.74 1.23
N ILE A 462 -36.61 14.48 1.60
CA ILE A 462 -35.98 13.14 1.44
C ILE A 462 -35.65 12.58 2.81
N PRO A 463 -36.34 11.51 3.28
CA PRO A 463 -35.96 10.83 4.52
C PRO A 463 -34.60 10.16 4.37
N LEU A 464 -33.65 10.52 5.24
CA LEU A 464 -32.31 9.97 5.31
C LEU A 464 -32.17 8.92 6.41
N VAL A 465 -32.70 9.22 7.61
CA VAL A 465 -32.67 8.31 8.75
C VAL A 465 -34.08 8.13 9.28
N THR A 466 -34.44 6.89 9.58
CA THR A 466 -35.68 6.52 10.28
C THR A 466 -35.32 5.71 11.51
N ALA A 467 -35.82 6.11 12.67
CA ALA A 467 -35.58 5.45 13.95
C ALA A 467 -36.88 5.30 14.74
N PRO A 468 -36.95 4.43 15.77
CA PRO A 468 -38.12 4.24 16.60
C PRO A 468 -38.60 5.52 17.27
N ALA A 469 -39.88 5.56 17.62
CA ALA A 469 -40.47 6.64 18.38
C ALA A 469 -39.69 6.90 19.68
N GLY A 470 -39.54 8.19 20.03
CA GLY A 470 -38.81 8.60 21.22
C GLY A 470 -37.29 8.64 21.09
N THR A 471 -36.74 8.35 19.90
CA THR A 471 -35.33 8.61 19.63
C THR A 471 -35.07 10.14 19.71
N SER A 472 -33.99 10.52 20.38
CA SER A 472 -33.61 11.92 20.53
C SER A 472 -33.35 12.61 19.18
N ALA A 473 -34.01 13.73 18.94
CA ALA A 473 -33.77 14.55 17.75
C ALA A 473 -32.31 15.05 17.63
N GLU A 474 -31.61 15.15 18.76
CA GLU A 474 -30.20 15.57 18.84
C GLU A 474 -29.20 14.44 18.49
N MET A 475 -29.68 13.22 18.21
CA MET A 475 -28.81 12.09 17.86
C MET A 475 -28.00 12.39 16.62
N PHE A 476 -28.59 13.06 15.62
CA PHE A 476 -27.90 13.46 14.38
C PHE A 476 -28.08 14.97 14.17
N LYS A 477 -26.97 15.61 13.81
CA LYS A 477 -26.89 17.03 13.40
C LYS A 477 -26.42 17.14 11.97
N ALA A 478 -26.82 18.20 11.29
CA ALA A 478 -26.30 18.49 9.97
C ALA A 478 -24.78 18.67 10.04
N GLY A 479 -24.05 17.85 9.33
CA GLY A 479 -22.60 17.93 9.25
C GLY A 479 -22.18 18.81 8.07
N THR A 480 -21.04 19.48 8.19
CA THR A 480 -20.45 20.27 7.10
C THR A 480 -19.32 19.49 6.46
N ARG A 481 -19.36 19.30 5.16
CA ARG A 481 -18.29 18.70 4.39
C ARG A 481 -17.68 19.67 3.40
N MET A 482 -16.40 19.48 3.15
CA MET A 482 -15.75 20.08 1.99
C MET A 482 -16.12 19.26 0.75
N ILE A 483 -16.73 19.90 -0.22
CA ILE A 483 -17.03 19.33 -1.54
C ILE A 483 -16.51 20.32 -2.57
N GLY A 484 -15.48 19.92 -3.30
CA GLY A 484 -14.82 20.83 -4.22
C GLY A 484 -14.20 22.04 -3.52
N PHE A 485 -14.68 23.24 -3.82
CA PHE A 485 -14.20 24.51 -3.29
C PHE A 485 -15.10 25.09 -2.20
N SER A 486 -16.09 24.33 -1.76
CA SER A 486 -17.15 24.82 -0.88
C SER A 486 -17.35 23.93 0.33
N ARG A 487 -17.77 24.57 1.43
CA ARG A 487 -18.36 23.92 2.60
C ARG A 487 -19.84 23.72 2.33
N VAL A 488 -20.29 22.48 2.32
CA VAL A 488 -21.68 22.12 2.08
C VAL A 488 -22.28 21.58 3.37
N THR A 489 -23.36 22.18 3.82
CA THR A 489 -24.12 21.78 5.01
C THR A 489 -25.56 21.46 4.59
N PRO A 490 -26.05 20.21 4.80
CA PRO A 490 -27.43 19.86 4.52
C PRO A 490 -28.37 20.61 5.48
N THR A 491 -29.54 21.00 5.01
CA THR A 491 -30.61 21.51 5.84
C THR A 491 -31.54 20.36 6.20
N LEU A 492 -31.64 20.06 7.50
CA LEU A 492 -32.40 18.93 8.01
C LEU A 492 -33.54 19.42 8.93
N HIS A 493 -34.69 18.74 8.89
CA HIS A 493 -35.67 18.81 9.97
C HIS A 493 -35.98 17.41 10.51
N VAL A 494 -36.47 17.36 11.75
CA VAL A 494 -36.86 16.10 12.41
C VAL A 494 -38.37 16.02 12.47
N ASP A 495 -38.95 14.98 11.85
CA ASP A 495 -40.38 14.68 11.90
C ASP A 495 -40.65 13.52 12.85
N THR A 496 -41.52 13.74 13.84
CA THR A 496 -41.95 12.74 14.81
C THR A 496 -43.48 12.45 14.72
N SER A 497 -44.16 12.99 13.73
CA SER A 497 -45.61 12.93 13.61
C SER A 497 -46.15 11.54 13.22
N GLY A 498 -45.33 10.71 12.57
CA GLY A 498 -45.75 9.42 12.01
C GLY A 498 -45.43 8.20 12.88
N GLY A 499 -45.20 8.34 14.17
CA GLY A 499 -44.88 7.23 15.08
C GLY A 499 -43.42 6.75 15.02
N ASN A 500 -42.57 7.38 14.20
CA ASN A 500 -41.14 7.21 14.14
C ASN A 500 -40.45 8.56 14.18
N THR A 501 -39.22 8.61 14.59
CA THR A 501 -38.35 9.78 14.45
C THR A 501 -37.61 9.73 13.13
N LYS A 502 -37.78 10.74 12.27
CA LYS A 502 -37.16 10.79 10.94
C LYS A 502 -36.35 12.06 10.78
N TRP A 503 -35.15 11.95 10.26
CA TRP A 503 -34.33 13.07 9.80
C TRP A 503 -34.51 13.21 8.29
N ILE A 504 -35.08 14.35 7.89
CA ILE A 504 -35.49 14.63 6.51
C ILE A 504 -34.60 15.73 5.94
N LEU A 505 -34.08 15.49 4.75
CA LEU A 505 -33.30 16.48 4.00
C LEU A 505 -34.26 17.44 3.28
N ASP A 506 -34.20 18.75 3.65
CA ASP A 506 -34.96 19.81 3.04
C ASP A 506 -34.24 20.55 1.93
N GLY A 507 -32.93 20.56 2.00
CA GLY A 507 -32.06 21.30 1.09
C GLY A 507 -30.63 21.35 1.58
N PHE A 508 -29.90 22.37 1.20
CA PHE A 508 -28.52 22.57 1.60
C PHE A 508 -28.12 24.05 1.57
N LYS A 509 -27.03 24.34 2.29
CA LYS A 509 -26.30 25.61 2.20
C LYS A 509 -24.88 25.29 1.72
N ALA A 510 -24.40 26.04 0.71
CA ALA A 510 -23.03 25.93 0.25
C ALA A 510 -22.33 27.28 0.43
N GLU A 511 -21.20 27.27 1.11
CA GLU A 511 -20.36 28.44 1.35
C GLU A 511 -18.97 28.19 0.78
N ALA A 512 -18.44 29.11 -0.01
CA ALA A 512 -17.13 28.96 -0.62
C ALA A 512 -16.03 28.92 0.46
N ASP A 513 -15.14 27.94 0.36
CA ASP A 513 -13.97 27.82 1.22
C ASP A 513 -12.78 28.59 0.65
N LYS A 514 -12.28 29.54 1.42
CA LYS A 514 -11.17 30.41 0.99
C LYS A 514 -9.86 29.64 0.80
N ALA A 515 -9.60 28.64 1.65
CA ALA A 515 -8.36 27.89 1.60
C ALA A 515 -8.31 26.96 0.37
N ALA A 516 -9.42 26.25 0.08
CA ALA A 516 -9.54 25.43 -1.13
C ALA A 516 -9.45 26.28 -2.39
N ALA A 517 -10.09 27.45 -2.38
CA ALA A 517 -10.01 28.40 -3.50
C ALA A 517 -8.58 28.92 -3.71
N ALA A 518 -7.84 29.24 -2.64
CA ALA A 518 -6.44 29.66 -2.73
C ALA A 518 -5.53 28.55 -3.26
N LYS A 519 -5.75 27.30 -2.87
CA LYS A 519 -4.99 26.15 -3.40
C LYS A 519 -5.24 25.98 -4.91
N ALA A 520 -6.49 26.10 -5.36
CA ALA A 520 -6.84 26.03 -6.77
C ALA A 520 -6.19 27.16 -7.56
N ASP A 521 -6.21 28.38 -7.04
CA ASP A 521 -5.55 29.53 -7.67
C ASP A 521 -4.03 29.35 -7.75
N SER A 522 -3.39 28.85 -6.68
CA SER A 522 -1.96 28.52 -6.66
C SER A 522 -1.59 27.50 -7.76
N PHE A 523 -2.39 26.45 -7.92
CA PHE A 523 -2.20 25.46 -8.98
C PHE A 523 -2.32 26.08 -10.38
N MET A 524 -3.34 26.90 -10.60
CA MET A 524 -3.58 27.55 -11.89
C MET A 524 -2.50 28.58 -12.25
N ASN A 525 -1.83 29.14 -11.24
CA ASN A 525 -0.74 30.11 -11.41
C ASN A 525 0.64 29.47 -11.63
N ALA A 526 0.76 28.13 -11.63
CA ALA A 526 2.02 27.44 -11.90
C ALA A 526 2.61 27.82 -13.28
N GLY A 527 1.75 28.01 -14.30
CA GLY A 527 2.16 28.47 -15.62
C GLY A 527 2.81 29.87 -15.62
N TYR A 528 2.32 30.79 -14.78
CA TYR A 528 2.93 32.11 -14.61
C TYR A 528 4.33 32.01 -14.00
N LYS A 529 4.53 31.13 -13.02
CA LYS A 529 5.84 30.93 -12.42
C LYS A 529 6.84 30.33 -13.39
N ASN A 530 6.43 29.38 -14.21
CA ASN A 530 7.25 28.86 -15.31
C ASN A 530 7.62 29.96 -16.33
N PHE A 531 6.68 30.83 -16.68
CA PHE A 531 6.94 32.00 -17.51
C PHE A 531 7.98 32.93 -16.89
N MET A 532 7.88 33.20 -15.58
CA MET A 532 8.85 34.05 -14.87
C MET A 532 10.25 33.45 -14.89
N THR A 533 10.40 32.14 -14.76
CA THR A 533 11.69 31.45 -14.88
C THR A 533 12.33 31.68 -16.25
N GLU A 534 11.54 31.64 -17.31
CA GLU A 534 12.02 31.92 -18.68
C GLU A 534 12.42 33.38 -18.89
N VAL A 535 11.62 34.31 -18.36
CA VAL A 535 11.91 35.76 -18.45
C VAL A 535 13.17 36.15 -17.68
N ASN A 536 13.40 35.54 -16.49
CA ASN A 536 14.58 35.83 -15.69
C ASN A 536 15.91 35.40 -16.34
N ASN A 537 15.86 34.60 -17.40
CA ASN A 537 17.03 34.15 -18.15
C ASN A 537 17.42 35.08 -19.31
N LEU A 538 16.68 36.15 -19.52
CA LEU A 538 16.85 37.05 -20.66
C LEU A 538 18.19 37.80 -20.64
N ASN A 539 18.53 38.44 -19.53
CA ASN A 539 19.68 39.33 -19.39
C ASN A 539 21.05 38.69 -19.62
N LYS A 540 21.15 37.38 -19.54
CA LYS A 540 22.46 36.72 -19.37
C LYS A 540 23.23 36.59 -20.67
N ARG A 541 22.57 36.33 -21.82
CA ARG A 541 23.26 36.27 -23.12
C ARG A 541 23.72 37.67 -23.56
N MET A 542 22.85 38.66 -23.40
CA MET A 542 23.15 40.04 -23.81
C MET A 542 24.30 40.63 -22.99
N GLY A 543 24.34 40.30 -21.68
CA GLY A 543 25.46 40.60 -20.82
C GLY A 543 26.77 39.97 -21.27
N ASP A 544 26.76 38.74 -21.75
CA ASP A 544 27.94 38.05 -22.29
C ASP A 544 28.46 38.72 -23.55
N LEU A 545 27.59 39.16 -24.47
CA LEU A 545 27.99 39.91 -25.66
C LEU A 545 28.73 41.20 -25.27
N ARG A 546 28.30 41.89 -24.24
CA ARG A 546 28.99 43.08 -23.71
C ARG A 546 30.38 42.78 -23.13
N ASP A 547 30.58 41.59 -22.56
CA ASP A 547 31.83 41.20 -21.92
C ASP A 547 32.84 40.58 -22.90
N THR A 548 32.40 39.96 -23.98
CA THR A 548 33.25 39.35 -24.98
C THR A 548 33.67 40.32 -26.09
N ASN A 549 33.51 41.63 -25.88
CA ASN A 549 33.70 42.68 -26.92
C ASN A 549 32.97 42.39 -28.22
N GLY A 550 31.89 41.65 -28.11
CA GLY A 550 31.04 41.38 -29.23
C GLY A 550 31.54 40.33 -30.21
N ASP A 551 32.15 39.25 -29.75
CA ASP A 551 32.41 38.08 -30.60
C ASP A 551 31.09 37.39 -30.95
N ALA A 552 30.87 37.22 -32.25
CA ALA A 552 29.66 36.54 -32.78
C ALA A 552 29.90 35.08 -33.05
N GLY A 553 28.87 34.23 -32.97
CA GLY A 553 28.98 32.82 -33.33
C GLY A 553 28.01 31.91 -32.57
N ALA A 554 28.35 30.62 -32.54
CA ALA A 554 27.57 29.64 -31.78
C ALA A 554 27.92 29.70 -30.30
N TRP A 555 26.93 29.58 -29.45
CA TRP A 555 27.08 29.60 -28.01
C TRP A 555 26.15 28.64 -27.32
N ALA A 556 26.48 28.20 -26.13
CA ALA A 556 25.64 27.37 -25.27
C ALA A 556 25.75 27.81 -23.83
N ARG A 557 24.68 27.68 -23.08
CA ARG A 557 24.64 28.02 -21.66
C ARG A 557 23.79 26.98 -20.91
N ILE A 558 24.26 26.62 -19.72
CA ILE A 558 23.53 25.78 -18.77
C ILE A 558 23.39 26.55 -17.46
N MET A 559 22.20 26.58 -16.92
CA MET A 559 21.88 27.24 -15.65
C MET A 559 21.02 26.33 -14.79
N SER A 560 21.23 26.37 -13.49
CA SER A 560 20.36 25.74 -12.49
C SER A 560 20.00 26.78 -11.45
N GLY A 561 18.80 26.69 -10.96
CA GLY A 561 18.30 27.60 -9.94
C GLY A 561 17.22 26.95 -9.09
N ALA A 562 16.95 27.61 -7.95
CA ALA A 562 15.88 27.27 -7.04
C ALA A 562 15.11 28.53 -6.71
N GLY A 563 13.79 28.40 -6.59
CA GLY A 563 12.88 29.49 -6.21
C GLY A 563 12.03 29.11 -5.02
N SER A 564 11.51 30.11 -4.33
CA SER A 564 10.51 29.95 -3.28
C SER A 564 9.54 31.10 -3.29
N ALA A 565 8.31 30.85 -2.87
CA ALA A 565 7.25 31.85 -2.77
C ALA A 565 6.25 31.49 -1.66
N ASP A 566 5.27 32.35 -1.41
CA ASP A 566 4.20 32.12 -0.48
C ASP A 566 3.40 30.86 -0.81
N GLY A 567 2.69 30.29 0.17
CA GLY A 567 1.94 29.03 0.04
C GLY A 567 2.80 27.77 0.04
N GLY A 568 4.03 27.87 0.60
CA GLY A 568 4.98 26.74 0.64
C GLY A 568 5.52 26.36 -0.73
N TYR A 569 5.45 27.27 -1.71
CA TYR A 569 5.99 27.02 -3.05
C TYR A 569 7.50 26.98 -3.04
N SER A 570 8.04 25.94 -3.63
CA SER A 570 9.47 25.81 -3.95
C SER A 570 9.64 25.18 -5.33
N ASP A 571 10.62 25.60 -6.07
CA ASP A 571 10.98 24.98 -7.34
C ASP A 571 12.49 24.79 -7.47
N ASN A 572 12.84 23.85 -8.33
CA ASN A 572 14.20 23.66 -8.81
C ASN A 572 14.14 23.50 -10.32
N TYR A 573 15.04 24.15 -11.03
CA TYR A 573 15.10 24.03 -12.48
C TYR A 573 16.51 23.92 -13.01
N THR A 574 16.61 23.25 -14.16
CA THR A 574 17.80 23.26 -15.01
C THR A 574 17.38 23.78 -16.38
N HIS A 575 18.05 24.83 -16.84
CA HIS A 575 17.76 25.48 -18.11
C HIS A 575 18.99 25.39 -19.01
N VAL A 576 18.80 24.85 -20.20
CA VAL A 576 19.80 24.77 -21.25
C VAL A 576 19.41 25.71 -22.38
N GLN A 577 20.33 26.53 -22.82
CA GLN A 577 20.12 27.47 -23.89
C GLN A 577 21.25 27.37 -24.90
N VAL A 578 20.90 27.31 -26.17
CA VAL A 578 21.87 27.31 -27.28
C VAL A 578 21.45 28.35 -28.29
N GLY A 579 22.39 28.92 -28.97
CA GLY A 579 22.08 29.93 -29.97
C GLY A 579 23.22 30.19 -30.93
N PHE A 580 22.89 31.03 -31.90
CA PHE A 580 23.85 31.53 -32.90
C PHE A 580 23.52 32.97 -33.17
N ASP A 581 24.58 33.83 -33.17
CA ASP A 581 24.45 35.23 -33.52
C ASP A 581 25.43 35.68 -34.62
N LYS A 582 25.10 36.74 -35.27
CA LYS A 582 25.90 37.40 -36.29
C LYS A 582 26.07 38.88 -35.91
N LYS A 583 27.32 39.33 -35.94
CA LYS A 583 27.68 40.73 -35.74
C LYS A 583 27.57 41.51 -37.04
N HIS A 584 26.98 42.69 -36.96
CA HIS A 584 26.93 43.70 -38.03
C HIS A 584 27.57 44.96 -37.46
N GLU A 585 28.72 45.30 -37.99
CA GLU A 585 29.45 46.56 -37.64
C GLU A 585 28.84 47.72 -38.40
N LEU A 586 28.29 48.67 -37.66
CA LEU A 586 27.73 49.91 -38.17
C LEU A 586 28.50 51.09 -37.56
N ASP A 587 28.37 52.24 -38.15
CA ASP A 587 29.07 53.45 -37.65
C ASP A 587 28.60 53.83 -36.25
N GLY A 588 29.48 53.67 -35.24
CA GLY A 588 29.24 53.96 -33.84
C GLY A 588 28.37 52.93 -33.08
N VAL A 589 28.04 51.80 -33.71
CA VAL A 589 27.25 50.74 -33.05
C VAL A 589 27.53 49.36 -33.61
N ASP A 590 27.73 48.39 -32.74
CA ASP A 590 27.77 46.96 -33.04
C ASP A 590 26.39 46.37 -32.86
N LEU A 591 25.77 45.91 -33.97
CA LEU A 591 24.47 45.26 -33.95
C LEU A 591 24.65 43.74 -34.05
N PHE A 592 24.16 42.99 -33.06
CA PHE A 592 24.06 41.54 -33.07
C PHE A 592 22.66 41.12 -33.38
N THR A 593 22.49 40.14 -34.23
CA THR A 593 21.21 39.49 -34.47
C THR A 593 21.39 37.97 -34.32
N GLY A 594 20.49 37.31 -33.63
CA GLY A 594 20.64 35.89 -33.32
C GLY A 594 19.34 35.13 -33.13
N VAL A 595 19.52 33.82 -33.14
CA VAL A 595 18.47 32.84 -32.86
C VAL A 595 18.85 32.05 -31.59
N THR A 596 17.85 31.66 -30.83
CA THR A 596 18.06 30.87 -29.62
C THR A 596 17.05 29.72 -29.48
N MET A 597 17.49 28.62 -28.95
CA MET A 597 16.64 27.51 -28.51
C MET A 597 16.88 27.24 -27.05
N THR A 598 15.84 26.85 -26.35
CA THR A 598 15.90 26.57 -24.92
C THR A 598 15.21 25.28 -24.56
N TYR A 599 15.75 24.60 -23.55
CA TYR A 599 15.14 23.48 -22.85
C TYR A 599 15.20 23.73 -21.36
N THR A 600 14.07 23.60 -20.67
CA THR A 600 13.98 23.74 -19.22
C THR A 600 13.34 22.47 -18.63
N ASP A 601 13.98 21.89 -17.65
CA ASP A 601 13.42 20.84 -16.79
C ASP A 601 13.26 21.42 -15.39
N SER A 602 12.03 21.45 -14.88
CA SER A 602 11.72 22.01 -13.57
C SER A 602 10.81 21.10 -12.76
N SER A 603 11.01 21.09 -11.46
CA SER A 603 10.10 20.51 -10.50
C SER A 603 9.61 21.56 -9.53
N ALA A 604 8.34 21.50 -9.15
CA ALA A 604 7.75 22.43 -8.21
C ALA A 604 6.86 21.73 -7.20
N ASP A 605 6.94 22.20 -5.96
CA ASP A 605 6.13 21.74 -4.84
C ASP A 605 5.49 22.92 -4.11
N SER A 606 4.28 22.72 -3.61
CA SER A 606 3.58 23.67 -2.75
C SER A 606 2.58 22.92 -1.84
N HIS A 607 1.94 23.65 -0.93
CA HIS A 607 0.83 23.08 -0.15
C HIS A 607 -0.37 22.67 -1.02
N ALA A 608 -0.44 23.14 -2.25
CA ALA A 608 -1.56 22.88 -3.16
C ALA A 608 -1.25 21.82 -4.22
N PHE A 609 0.01 21.64 -4.60
CA PHE A 609 0.39 20.73 -5.67
C PHE A 609 1.86 20.34 -5.62
N SER A 610 2.19 19.28 -6.32
CA SER A 610 3.56 18.89 -6.64
C SER A 610 3.64 18.42 -8.09
N GLY A 611 4.78 18.59 -8.75
CA GLY A 611 4.92 18.12 -10.13
C GLY A 611 6.14 18.62 -10.86
N LYS A 612 6.12 18.41 -12.16
CA LYS A 612 7.22 18.73 -13.07
C LYS A 612 6.73 19.42 -14.33
N THR A 613 7.59 20.27 -14.89
CA THR A 613 7.38 20.89 -16.21
C THR A 613 8.64 20.70 -17.04
N LYS A 614 8.46 20.26 -18.28
CA LYS A 614 9.48 20.31 -19.32
C LYS A 614 9.08 21.33 -20.36
N SER A 615 9.99 22.25 -20.66
CA SER A 615 9.72 23.35 -21.58
C SER A 615 10.73 23.36 -22.72
N VAL A 616 10.23 23.57 -23.94
CA VAL A 616 11.03 23.74 -25.14
C VAL A 616 10.66 25.05 -25.80
N GLY A 617 11.63 25.89 -26.06
CA GLY A 617 11.39 27.20 -26.64
C GLY A 617 12.36 27.58 -27.77
N GLY A 618 11.92 28.50 -28.58
CA GLY A 618 12.75 29.10 -29.61
C GLY A 618 12.47 30.60 -29.75
N GLY A 619 13.49 31.37 -30.09
CA GLY A 619 13.36 32.82 -30.16
C GLY A 619 14.38 33.49 -31.04
N LEU A 620 14.13 34.77 -31.28
CA LEU A 620 15.01 35.68 -31.99
C LEU A 620 15.44 36.81 -31.05
N TYR A 621 16.64 37.30 -31.19
CA TYR A 621 17.11 38.46 -30.44
C TYR A 621 17.99 39.38 -31.27
N ALA A 622 18.07 40.64 -30.83
CA ALA A 622 18.98 41.62 -31.35
C ALA A 622 19.57 42.43 -30.19
N SER A 623 20.84 42.77 -30.28
CA SER A 623 21.55 43.63 -29.31
C SER A 623 22.32 44.72 -30.06
N ALA A 624 22.04 45.96 -29.73
CA ALA A 624 22.81 47.10 -30.22
C ALA A 624 23.72 47.62 -29.11
N LEU A 625 25.03 47.51 -29.31
CA LEU A 625 26.06 48.02 -28.41
C LEU A 625 26.67 49.30 -28.98
N PHE A 626 26.45 50.41 -28.29
CA PHE A 626 26.96 51.71 -28.73
C PHE A 626 28.38 51.96 -28.15
N GLU A 627 29.26 52.61 -28.91
CA GLU A 627 30.59 52.98 -28.44
C GLU A 627 30.56 53.86 -27.17
N SER A 628 29.45 54.53 -26.91
CA SER A 628 29.25 55.33 -25.69
C SER A 628 29.12 54.50 -24.43
N GLY A 629 28.97 53.15 -24.50
CA GLY A 629 28.65 52.26 -23.40
C GLY A 629 27.13 52.06 -23.17
N ALA A 630 26.27 52.69 -23.93
CA ALA A 630 24.85 52.44 -23.95
C ALA A 630 24.56 51.13 -24.71
N TYR A 631 23.43 50.49 -24.39
CA TYR A 631 22.98 49.34 -25.14
C TYR A 631 21.43 49.25 -25.18
N ILE A 632 20.95 48.56 -26.19
CA ILE A 632 19.55 48.20 -26.32
C ILE A 632 19.47 46.75 -26.79
N ASP A 633 18.79 45.92 -26.00
CA ASP A 633 18.56 44.51 -26.26
C ASP A 633 17.08 44.25 -26.54
N LEU A 634 16.79 43.45 -27.54
CA LEU A 634 15.44 43.02 -27.91
C LEU A 634 15.40 41.53 -28.02
N ILE A 635 14.33 40.91 -27.53
CA ILE A 635 14.08 39.47 -27.67
C ILE A 635 12.61 39.17 -27.90
N GLY A 636 12.35 38.15 -28.72
CA GLY A 636 11.05 37.51 -28.82
C GLY A 636 11.19 36.01 -28.75
N LYS A 637 10.39 35.34 -27.95
CA LYS A 637 10.48 33.90 -27.70
C LYS A 637 9.11 33.27 -27.61
N TYR A 638 9.00 32.06 -28.13
CA TYR A 638 7.84 31.17 -27.97
C TYR A 638 8.26 29.88 -27.29
N ILE A 639 7.45 29.42 -26.32
CA ILE A 639 7.80 28.28 -25.47
C ILE A 639 6.57 27.36 -25.36
N HIS A 640 6.82 26.09 -25.54
CA HIS A 640 5.87 25.00 -25.24
C HIS A 640 6.23 24.35 -23.90
N HIS A 641 5.24 24.16 -23.04
CA HIS A 641 5.38 23.55 -21.72
C HIS A 641 4.58 22.25 -21.64
N ASP A 642 5.23 21.17 -21.27
CA ASP A 642 4.63 19.89 -20.95
C ASP A 642 4.60 19.73 -19.42
N ASN A 643 3.40 19.71 -18.85
CA ASN A 643 3.17 19.80 -17.42
C ASN A 643 2.59 18.49 -16.89
N ASP A 644 3.14 18.04 -15.79
CA ASP A 644 2.69 16.87 -15.02
C ASP A 644 2.60 17.25 -13.54
N TYR A 645 1.40 17.59 -13.09
CA TYR A 645 1.15 18.07 -11.73
C TYR A 645 0.03 17.30 -11.04
N THR A 646 0.26 17.00 -9.76
CA THR A 646 -0.74 16.42 -8.85
C THR A 646 -1.25 17.50 -7.91
N GLY A 647 -2.56 17.75 -7.94
CA GLY A 647 -3.22 18.72 -7.05
C GLY A 647 -3.69 18.07 -5.76
N ASN A 648 -3.41 18.73 -4.62
CA ASN A 648 -3.74 18.27 -3.27
C ASN A 648 -5.01 18.97 -2.73
N PHE A 649 -6.00 19.15 -3.60
CA PHE A 649 -7.27 19.80 -3.25
C PHE A 649 -8.40 19.28 -4.10
N ALA A 650 -9.60 19.29 -3.56
CA ALA A 650 -10.87 19.03 -4.25
C ALA A 650 -10.86 17.76 -5.14
N GLY A 651 -10.10 16.73 -4.77
CA GLY A 651 -10.02 15.48 -5.54
C GLY A 651 -9.44 15.64 -6.95
N LEU A 652 -8.67 16.70 -7.24
CA LEU A 652 -8.14 16.97 -8.59
C LEU A 652 -7.24 15.83 -9.09
N GLY A 653 -6.35 15.31 -8.23
CA GLY A 653 -5.39 14.28 -8.62
C GLY A 653 -4.36 14.75 -9.65
N THR A 654 -3.72 13.80 -10.32
CA THR A 654 -2.68 14.09 -11.33
C THR A 654 -3.28 14.54 -12.65
N LYS A 655 -2.69 15.58 -13.23
CA LYS A 655 -3.06 16.14 -14.54
C LYS A 655 -1.83 16.27 -15.41
N HIS A 656 -1.90 15.66 -16.61
CA HIS A 656 -0.95 15.85 -17.70
C HIS A 656 -1.54 16.84 -18.71
N TYR A 657 -0.86 17.94 -18.96
CA TYR A 657 -1.40 18.97 -19.87
C TYR A 657 -0.31 19.86 -20.45
N ASN A 658 -0.59 20.38 -21.63
CA ASN A 658 0.30 21.30 -22.32
C ASN A 658 -0.19 22.73 -22.19
N THR A 659 0.74 23.66 -22.06
CA THR A 659 0.53 25.10 -22.12
C THR A 659 1.58 25.73 -23.04
N HIS A 660 1.30 26.96 -23.47
CA HIS A 660 2.20 27.74 -24.31
C HIS A 660 2.40 29.12 -23.69
N SER A 661 3.58 29.64 -23.84
CA SER A 661 3.85 31.05 -23.52
C SER A 661 4.68 31.69 -24.63
N TRP A 662 4.53 32.99 -24.77
CA TRP A 662 5.41 33.79 -25.58
C TRP A 662 5.68 35.13 -24.89
N TYR A 663 6.80 35.73 -25.21
CA TYR A 663 7.12 37.06 -24.76
C TYR A 663 7.96 37.82 -25.79
N ALA A 664 7.85 39.15 -25.71
CA ALA A 664 8.77 40.08 -26.31
C ALA A 664 9.29 41.04 -25.24
N GLY A 665 10.57 41.21 -25.20
CA GLY A 665 11.24 42.04 -24.19
C GLY A 665 12.19 43.03 -24.80
N ALA A 666 12.35 44.15 -24.12
CA ALA A 666 13.35 45.17 -24.40
C ALA A 666 14.10 45.54 -23.13
N GLU A 667 15.38 45.53 -23.18
CA GLU A 667 16.29 46.01 -22.09
C GLU A 667 17.16 47.13 -22.61
N THR A 668 17.41 48.12 -21.78
CA THR A 668 18.37 49.17 -22.05
C THR A 668 19.17 49.47 -20.81
N GLY A 669 20.40 49.90 -21.01
CA GLY A 669 21.26 50.27 -19.91
C GLY A 669 22.48 51.04 -20.41
N TYR A 670 23.31 51.37 -19.45
CA TYR A 670 24.51 52.16 -19.74
C TYR A 670 25.64 51.61 -18.87
N ARG A 671 26.72 51.12 -19.52
CA ARG A 671 27.92 50.67 -18.82
C ARG A 671 28.87 51.83 -18.63
N TYR A 672 28.90 52.33 -17.43
CA TYR A 672 29.85 53.38 -17.03
C TYR A 672 31.08 52.80 -16.40
N HIS A 673 32.25 52.98 -17.02
CA HIS A 673 33.52 52.53 -16.51
C HIS A 673 34.04 53.48 -15.43
N LEU A 674 34.16 53.00 -14.18
CA LEU A 674 34.77 53.70 -13.06
C LEU A 674 36.29 53.66 -13.16
N THR A 675 36.82 52.55 -13.65
CA THR A 675 38.24 52.33 -14.02
C THR A 675 38.24 51.44 -15.28
N GLU A 676 39.39 51.17 -15.87
CA GLU A 676 39.51 50.24 -17.00
C GLU A 676 39.00 48.85 -16.67
N GLU A 677 39.03 48.44 -15.41
CA GLU A 677 38.64 47.11 -14.93
C GLU A 677 37.28 47.09 -14.21
N THR A 678 36.75 48.24 -13.80
CA THR A 678 35.55 48.30 -12.95
C THR A 678 34.47 49.15 -13.61
N PHE A 679 33.26 48.63 -13.67
CA PHE A 679 32.12 49.33 -14.22
C PHE A 679 30.89 49.26 -13.31
N ILE A 680 30.03 50.23 -13.49
CA ILE A 680 28.67 50.26 -12.93
C ILE A 680 27.68 50.34 -14.10
N GLU A 681 26.61 49.55 -14.03
CA GLU A 681 25.66 49.40 -15.12
C GLU A 681 24.23 49.52 -14.58
N PRO A 682 23.61 50.71 -14.60
CA PRO A 682 22.20 50.87 -14.44
C PRO A 682 21.46 50.29 -15.65
N GLN A 683 20.34 49.56 -15.38
CA GLN A 683 19.59 48.89 -16.40
C GLN A 683 18.08 48.97 -16.14
N ALA A 684 17.29 48.97 -17.19
CA ALA A 684 15.86 48.92 -17.17
C ALA A 684 15.36 47.96 -18.25
N GLU A 685 14.39 47.11 -17.91
CA GLU A 685 13.83 46.07 -18.77
C GLU A 685 12.32 46.13 -18.74
N LEU A 686 11.69 45.88 -19.85
CA LEU A 686 10.26 45.70 -20.00
C LEU A 686 9.99 44.50 -20.87
N VAL A 687 9.22 43.54 -20.31
CA VAL A 687 8.85 42.30 -20.99
C VAL A 687 7.33 42.18 -21.02
N TYR A 688 6.77 42.10 -22.19
CA TYR A 688 5.35 41.78 -22.41
C TYR A 688 5.21 40.39 -22.97
N GLY A 689 4.26 39.61 -22.46
CA GLY A 689 4.04 38.26 -22.91
C GLY A 689 2.60 37.78 -22.71
N ALA A 690 2.38 36.54 -23.06
CA ALA A 690 1.15 35.83 -22.74
C ALA A 690 1.43 34.40 -22.35
N VAL A 691 0.64 33.90 -21.42
CA VAL A 691 0.61 32.50 -20.99
C VAL A 691 -0.78 31.96 -21.27
N SER A 692 -0.86 30.85 -22.02
CA SER A 692 -2.15 30.27 -22.38
C SER A 692 -2.87 29.72 -21.13
N GLY A 693 -4.15 30.01 -21.06
CA GLY A 693 -5.05 29.50 -20.06
C GLY A 693 -5.35 28.00 -20.24
N LYS A 694 -5.81 27.38 -19.19
CA LYS A 694 -6.24 25.97 -19.19
C LYS A 694 -7.57 25.81 -18.47
N THR A 695 -8.34 24.81 -18.88
CA THR A 695 -9.57 24.41 -18.22
C THR A 695 -9.47 22.97 -17.79
N PHE A 696 -9.69 22.71 -16.50
CA PHE A 696 -9.80 21.37 -15.94
C PHE A 696 -11.24 21.12 -15.54
N ARG A 697 -11.72 19.91 -15.79
CA ARG A 697 -13.03 19.41 -15.35
C ARG A 697 -12.81 18.03 -14.76
N TRP A 698 -13.39 17.78 -13.60
CA TRP A 698 -13.33 16.50 -12.90
C TRP A 698 -14.53 16.33 -11.98
N LYS A 699 -14.57 15.19 -11.31
CA LYS A 699 -15.55 14.95 -10.25
C LYS A 699 -14.84 14.83 -8.92
N ASP A 700 -15.41 15.41 -7.87
CA ASP A 700 -15.07 15.15 -6.48
C ASP A 700 -16.28 14.42 -5.87
N GLY A 701 -16.12 13.10 -5.65
CA GLY A 701 -17.28 12.23 -5.50
C GLY A 701 -18.13 12.24 -6.78
N ASP A 702 -19.40 12.56 -6.65
CA ASP A 702 -20.34 12.66 -7.77
C ASP A 702 -20.56 14.11 -8.26
N MET A 703 -19.90 15.09 -7.65
CA MET A 703 -20.06 16.51 -8.00
C MET A 703 -19.16 16.91 -9.16
N ASP A 704 -19.73 17.62 -10.11
CA ASP A 704 -18.99 18.19 -11.24
C ASP A 704 -18.26 19.45 -10.82
N LEU A 705 -16.95 19.44 -10.96
CA LEU A 705 -16.07 20.56 -10.65
C LEU A 705 -15.39 21.07 -11.91
N SER A 706 -15.15 22.35 -11.95
CA SER A 706 -14.26 22.93 -12.97
C SER A 706 -13.44 24.07 -12.40
N MET A 707 -12.21 24.17 -12.90
CA MET A 707 -11.39 25.37 -12.73
C MET A 707 -10.83 25.79 -14.08
N LYS A 708 -10.80 27.07 -14.30
CA LYS A 708 -10.33 27.68 -15.54
C LYS A 708 -9.53 28.93 -15.19
N ASN A 709 -8.36 29.09 -15.76
CA ASN A 709 -7.74 30.40 -15.90
C ASN A 709 -7.92 30.93 -17.30
N ARG A 710 -8.02 32.23 -17.40
CA ARG A 710 -7.94 32.93 -18.69
C ARG A 710 -6.48 33.02 -19.11
N ASP A 711 -6.25 33.15 -20.39
CA ASP A 711 -4.98 33.62 -20.91
C ASP A 711 -4.64 34.93 -20.20
N PHE A 712 -3.46 35.02 -19.65
CA PHE A 712 -3.01 36.24 -18.99
C PHE A 712 -1.77 36.79 -19.69
N SER A 713 -1.67 38.11 -19.69
CA SER A 713 -0.62 38.84 -20.42
C SER A 713 0.15 39.68 -19.41
N PRO A 714 1.18 39.15 -18.80
CA PRO A 714 2.02 39.91 -17.88
C PRO A 714 2.82 40.98 -18.60
N LEU A 715 2.99 42.12 -17.95
CA LEU A 715 3.90 43.18 -18.36
C LEU A 715 4.91 43.38 -17.24
N ILE A 716 6.04 42.69 -17.36
CA ILE A 716 7.08 42.70 -16.36
C ILE A 716 8.03 43.88 -16.57
N GLY A 717 8.13 44.73 -15.57
CA GLY A 717 9.14 45.77 -15.51
C GLY A 717 10.26 45.35 -14.53
N ARG A 718 11.47 45.67 -14.91
CA ARG A 718 12.64 45.48 -14.01
C ARG A 718 13.52 46.71 -14.12
N THR A 719 13.98 47.22 -12.95
CA THR A 719 15.02 48.23 -12.87
C THR A 719 16.12 47.75 -11.92
N GLY A 720 17.34 47.96 -12.29
CA GLY A 720 18.46 47.44 -11.51
C GLY A 720 19.75 48.18 -11.71
N ILE A 721 20.72 47.81 -10.91
CA ILE A 721 22.08 48.28 -11.01
C ILE A 721 23.04 47.13 -10.78
N GLU A 722 24.06 47.02 -11.63
CA GLU A 722 25.09 46.01 -11.52
C GLU A 722 26.45 46.68 -11.38
N LEU A 723 27.32 46.12 -10.52
CA LEU A 723 28.73 46.46 -10.37
C LEU A 723 29.55 45.29 -10.88
N GLY A 724 30.43 45.50 -11.81
CA GLY A 724 31.33 44.51 -12.34
C GLY A 724 32.79 44.90 -12.20
N LYS A 725 33.68 43.93 -11.94
CA LYS A 725 35.11 44.09 -11.98
C LYS A 725 35.76 42.96 -12.76
N THR A 726 36.57 43.33 -13.74
CA THR A 726 37.31 42.40 -14.58
C THR A 726 38.75 42.25 -14.03
N PHE A 727 39.16 41.03 -13.84
CA PHE A 727 40.52 40.65 -13.47
C PHE A 727 41.14 39.97 -14.69
N SER A 728 42.21 40.53 -15.21
CA SER A 728 42.88 40.00 -16.40
C SER A 728 44.30 39.57 -16.09
N GLY A 729 44.69 38.39 -16.59
CA GLY A 729 46.06 37.89 -16.62
C GLY A 729 46.56 37.79 -18.06
N LYS A 730 47.70 37.16 -18.24
CA LYS A 730 48.36 37.09 -19.56
C LYS A 730 47.52 36.31 -20.60
N ASP A 731 46.80 35.28 -20.14
CA ASP A 731 46.03 34.36 -21.03
C ASP A 731 44.61 34.06 -20.48
N TRP A 732 44.13 34.88 -19.52
CA TRP A 732 42.81 34.71 -18.95
C TRP A 732 42.18 36.03 -18.48
N SER A 733 40.89 36.07 -18.48
CA SER A 733 40.08 37.16 -17.93
C SER A 733 38.89 36.60 -17.15
N VAL A 734 38.61 37.15 -15.97
CA VAL A 734 37.47 36.83 -15.15
C VAL A 734 36.78 38.11 -14.72
N THR A 735 35.49 38.21 -15.02
CA THR A 735 34.67 39.35 -14.56
C THR A 735 33.76 38.89 -13.42
N ALA A 736 33.96 39.44 -12.23
CA ALA A 736 33.07 39.28 -11.09
C ALA A 736 31.96 40.34 -11.15
N ARG A 737 30.71 39.95 -10.90
CA ARG A 737 29.56 40.85 -10.95
C ARG A 737 28.70 40.68 -9.69
N ALA A 738 28.15 41.81 -9.22
CA ALA A 738 27.15 41.84 -8.17
C ALA A 738 26.12 42.91 -8.51
N GLY A 739 24.83 42.55 -8.42
CA GLY A 739 23.77 43.49 -8.76
C GLY A 739 22.52 43.26 -7.92
N THR A 740 21.68 44.28 -7.93
CA THR A 740 20.35 44.21 -7.34
C THR A 740 19.34 44.79 -8.31
N SER A 741 18.17 44.21 -8.38
CA SER A 741 17.08 44.70 -9.21
C SER A 741 15.74 44.57 -8.50
N TRP A 742 14.84 45.47 -8.82
CA TRP A 742 13.46 45.43 -8.43
C TRP A 742 12.59 45.04 -9.64
N GLN A 743 11.75 44.01 -9.48
CA GLN A 743 10.90 43.47 -10.52
C GLN A 743 9.43 43.59 -10.10
N PHE A 744 8.57 43.93 -11.05
CA PHE A 744 7.12 44.12 -10.82
C PHE A 744 6.32 43.75 -12.07
N ASP A 745 5.08 43.26 -11.88
CA ASP A 745 4.12 43.04 -12.96
C ASP A 745 3.11 44.19 -12.99
N LEU A 746 3.14 44.98 -14.08
CA LEU A 746 2.30 46.17 -14.23
C LEU A 746 0.86 45.88 -14.58
N LEU A 747 0.58 44.74 -15.23
CA LEU A 747 -0.76 44.44 -15.71
C LEU A 747 -1.49 43.44 -14.83
N ASN A 748 -0.82 42.41 -14.36
CA ASN A 748 -1.34 41.31 -13.52
C ASN A 748 -2.85 41.03 -13.75
N ASN A 749 -3.20 40.63 -14.96
CA ASN A 749 -4.60 40.46 -15.39
C ASN A 749 -5.09 38.99 -15.34
N GLY A 750 -4.38 38.11 -14.62
CA GLY A 750 -4.77 36.74 -14.41
C GLY A 750 -6.07 36.62 -13.61
N GLU A 751 -6.96 35.74 -14.02
CA GLU A 751 -8.20 35.42 -13.31
C GLU A 751 -8.41 33.91 -13.32
N THR A 752 -8.59 33.34 -12.13
CA THR A 752 -8.99 31.93 -11.95
C THR A 752 -10.50 31.88 -11.69
N VAL A 753 -11.20 31.07 -12.46
CA VAL A 753 -12.64 30.85 -12.32
C VAL A 753 -12.85 29.42 -11.81
N LEU A 754 -13.45 29.30 -10.63
CA LEU A 754 -13.81 28.04 -9.99
C LEU A 754 -15.31 27.83 -10.07
N ARG A 755 -15.74 26.59 -10.32
CA ARG A 755 -17.16 26.23 -10.34
C ARG A 755 -17.37 24.92 -9.57
N ASP A 756 -18.33 24.94 -8.66
CA ASP A 756 -18.83 23.81 -7.90
C ASP A 756 -20.33 24.00 -7.56
N ALA A 757 -20.85 23.21 -6.59
CA ALA A 757 -22.24 23.30 -6.14
C ALA A 757 -22.67 24.68 -5.59
N SER A 758 -21.72 25.52 -5.15
CA SER A 758 -22.00 26.89 -4.68
C SER A 758 -22.13 27.90 -5.82
N GLY A 759 -21.87 27.48 -7.06
CA GLY A 759 -21.84 28.32 -8.24
C GLY A 759 -20.43 28.67 -8.70
N GLU A 760 -20.30 29.81 -9.38
CA GLU A 760 -19.04 30.29 -9.96
C GLU A 760 -18.37 31.30 -9.01
N LYS A 761 -17.11 31.12 -8.76
CA LYS A 761 -16.26 32.02 -8.00
C LYS A 761 -15.08 32.47 -8.86
N ARG A 762 -14.80 33.78 -8.85
CA ARG A 762 -13.68 34.39 -9.59
C ARG A 762 -12.64 34.90 -8.61
N ILE A 763 -11.40 34.48 -8.81
CA ILE A 763 -10.23 34.93 -8.05
C ILE A 763 -9.37 35.72 -9.00
N LYS A 764 -9.11 36.96 -8.66
CA LYS A 764 -8.17 37.81 -9.40
C LYS A 764 -6.76 37.55 -8.91
N GLY A 765 -5.81 37.48 -9.83
CA GLY A 765 -4.40 37.29 -9.49
C GLY A 765 -3.93 38.42 -8.55
N GLU A 766 -3.09 38.08 -7.59
CA GLU A 766 -2.46 39.05 -6.70
C GLU A 766 -1.41 39.86 -7.49
N LYS A 767 -1.30 41.17 -7.14
CA LYS A 767 -0.33 42.09 -7.77
C LYS A 767 1.06 41.89 -7.21
#